data_3bccd498d652c427d3dd060d6cebef1b
#
_entry.id   3bccd498d652c427d3dd060d6cebef1b
#
_cell.length_a   1.000
_cell.length_b   1.000
_cell.length_c   1.000
_cell.angle_alpha   90.00
_cell.angle_beta   90.00
_cell.angle_gamma   90.00
#
_symmetry.space_group_name_H-M   'P 1'
#
loop_
_entity.id
_entity.type
_entity.pdbx_description
1 polymer ?
#
loop_
_entity_poly.entity_id
_entity_poly.type
_entity_poly.pdbx_seq_one_letter_code
_entity_poly.pdbx_strand_id
1 'polypeptide(L)'
;MQKWLYVDTRVLALFRIIFGFLGLLDVLRRYHLIDVFYSTSGMNFRRQVTSKYSIKYFTLLDHFQTSTEVQLFFIITAICFFFLILGYRTRLFQVLCAIGLISIHNAAVILENGGDMTSNNYLIWTMFLPLGTSWSIDSLRKSLRGIPEYDVNDLNQKVIPRSTHYFHFAYLACLVQLSMIYFYAGINKTAAMWKDGTAVFYAYQLETFLTPIGEWVSQYMSFELSYFMTHAAPHAQMFASIVILFPVFQPWLRRIVILIFIGFHGLIEICFGIGLFGWFMFSALLLLLSKEDINIMKAMLSRCYNRKYTIFYDRDCGFCHFIARIIKRMDVFSRLTWADSPTGINYPTNLENLLKNTIVIVDPKTDKVWTRHKGIARIISVLPFGFLFSWILCIPGLEKLFGYIYDLISNNRIHLSKTMGLPACGIVDENLTSKSPKEDHVLFNMGRKGILVASNLVVLTLLIGAVDYSTTINKGYQKYFSKEEEKLKKAKKTTNHNSPRQKMKRILLYPRMYQNWNMFAPSVLRQEKWVIAEITFKDGEKLSLFKENEKVEENFEYQYFKKKNQFCRKFFSRINKTSYQKHIPQFKKWLKNTDYFSEYSGREVLEVKVWQLLESSPNLNMAPEDRPKVRKIELPGIKKENRRSKKNYYKKTEKKPIRKN
;
A
#
# COMPACT_ATOMS: atom_id res chain seq x y z
N MET A 1 3.51 -22.46 23.17
CA MET A 1 2.96 -21.10 23.17
C MET A 1 3.67 -20.10 22.25
N GLN A 2 4.99 -20.17 22.05
CA GLN A 2 5.73 -19.16 21.25
C GLN A 2 5.56 -19.22 19.72
N LYS A 3 5.06 -20.31 19.17
CA LYS A 3 4.99 -20.52 17.68
C LYS A 3 4.09 -19.53 16.94
N TRP A 4 3.10 -18.92 17.56
CA TRP A 4 2.15 -17.99 16.93
C TRP A 4 2.76 -16.61 16.61
N LEU A 5 3.91 -16.25 17.21
CA LEU A 5 4.67 -15.03 16.94
C LEU A 5 5.76 -15.19 15.87
N TYR A 6 5.95 -16.40 15.36
CA TYR A 6 6.85 -16.63 14.25
C TYR A 6 6.13 -16.41 12.92
N VAL A 7 6.77 -15.71 12.02
CA VAL A 7 6.28 -15.49 10.66
C VAL A 7 7.15 -16.25 9.67
N ASP A 8 6.51 -16.85 8.65
CA ASP A 8 7.23 -17.45 7.52
C ASP A 8 7.79 -16.35 6.61
N THR A 9 9.06 -16.42 6.25
CA THR A 9 9.72 -15.41 5.42
C THR A 9 9.14 -15.32 4.00
N ARG A 10 8.44 -16.37 3.53
CA ARG A 10 7.71 -16.34 2.25
C ARG A 10 6.43 -15.51 2.35
N VAL A 11 5.77 -15.50 3.51
CA VAL A 11 4.65 -14.59 3.80
C VAL A 11 5.13 -13.14 3.75
N LEU A 12 6.29 -12.85 4.36
CA LEU A 12 6.90 -11.53 4.30
C LEU A 12 7.26 -11.12 2.86
N ALA A 13 7.73 -12.07 2.05
CA ALA A 13 8.03 -11.82 0.64
C ALA A 13 6.75 -11.53 -0.17
N LEU A 14 5.69 -12.29 0.05
CA LEU A 14 4.39 -12.08 -0.59
C LEU A 14 3.82 -10.71 -0.22
N PHE A 15 3.85 -10.37 1.08
CA PHE A 15 3.49 -9.05 1.56
C PHE A 15 4.30 -7.96 0.86
N ARG A 16 5.63 -8.07 0.83
CA ARG A 16 6.50 -7.09 0.17
C ARG A 16 6.11 -6.84 -1.28
N ILE A 17 5.87 -7.90 -2.05
CA ILE A 17 5.54 -7.80 -3.47
C ILE A 17 4.21 -7.08 -3.65
N ILE A 18 3.16 -7.54 -2.96
CA ILE A 18 1.80 -6.99 -3.10
C ILE A 18 1.75 -5.56 -2.53
N PHE A 19 2.28 -5.35 -1.34
CA PHE A 19 2.32 -4.03 -0.70
C PHE A 19 3.17 -3.03 -1.48
N GLY A 20 4.31 -3.47 -2.01
CA GLY A 20 5.16 -2.66 -2.88
C GLY A 20 4.46 -2.24 -4.16
N PHE A 21 3.71 -3.17 -4.79
CA PHE A 21 2.89 -2.86 -5.96
C PHE A 21 1.78 -1.85 -5.64
N LEU A 22 1.10 -1.99 -4.51
CA LEU A 22 0.07 -1.04 -4.07
C LEU A 22 0.67 0.35 -3.77
N GLY A 23 1.85 0.41 -3.18
CA GLY A 23 2.57 1.67 -2.95
C GLY A 23 2.97 2.34 -4.26
N LEU A 24 3.47 1.58 -5.23
CA LEU A 24 3.74 2.07 -6.59
C LEU A 24 2.48 2.62 -7.24
N LEU A 25 1.38 1.88 -7.16
CA LEU A 25 0.09 2.30 -7.72
C LEU A 25 -0.42 3.58 -7.04
N ASP A 26 -0.24 3.74 -5.71
CA ASP A 26 -0.65 4.96 -5.00
C ASP A 26 0.16 6.19 -5.45
N VAL A 27 1.46 6.03 -5.69
CA VAL A 27 2.31 7.10 -6.24
C VAL A 27 1.85 7.46 -7.66
N LEU A 28 1.65 6.46 -8.53
CA LEU A 28 1.26 6.68 -9.92
C LEU A 28 -0.10 7.36 -10.07
N ARG A 29 -1.11 6.94 -9.30
CA ARG A 29 -2.44 7.57 -9.36
C ARG A 29 -2.47 9.01 -8.82
N ARG A 30 -1.47 9.42 -8.03
CA ARG A 30 -1.31 10.80 -7.56
C ARG A 30 -0.45 11.64 -8.49
N TYR A 31 0.34 11.01 -9.36
CA TYR A 31 1.23 11.69 -10.29
C TYR A 31 0.48 12.70 -11.18
N HIS A 32 -0.67 12.31 -11.71
CA HIS A 32 -1.50 13.18 -12.54
C HIS A 32 -2.11 14.37 -11.77
N LEU A 33 -2.06 14.36 -10.44
CA LEU A 33 -2.63 15.41 -9.59
C LEU A 33 -1.56 16.38 -9.07
N ILE A 34 -0.32 16.29 -9.56
CA ILE A 34 0.80 17.10 -9.06
C ILE A 34 0.50 18.57 -9.21
N ASP A 35 0.11 19.02 -10.39
CA ASP A 35 -0.16 20.42 -10.66
C ASP A 35 -1.35 20.97 -9.87
N VAL A 36 -2.32 20.10 -9.55
CA VAL A 36 -3.53 20.48 -8.82
C VAL A 36 -3.31 20.54 -7.30
N PHE A 37 -2.61 19.55 -6.72
CA PHE A 37 -2.56 19.41 -5.25
C PHE A 37 -1.16 19.47 -4.64
N TYR A 38 -0.09 19.30 -5.41
CA TYR A 38 1.26 19.12 -4.88
C TYR A 38 2.24 20.21 -5.31
N SER A 39 1.97 20.89 -6.43
CA SER A 39 2.80 22.01 -6.91
C SER A 39 2.55 23.32 -6.14
N THR A 40 3.45 24.26 -6.29
CA THR A 40 3.32 25.59 -5.67
C THR A 40 2.20 26.43 -6.30
N SER A 41 1.87 26.19 -7.56
CA SER A 41 0.78 26.82 -8.31
C SER A 41 -0.59 26.18 -8.01
N GLY A 42 -0.62 24.98 -7.43
CA GLY A 42 -1.84 24.22 -7.18
C GLY A 42 -2.76 24.79 -6.11
N MET A 43 -3.99 24.26 -6.07
CA MET A 43 -5.02 24.72 -5.14
C MET A 43 -4.74 24.43 -3.67
N ASN A 44 -3.79 23.56 -3.37
CA ASN A 44 -3.43 23.15 -2.01
C ASN A 44 -2.02 23.62 -1.61
N PHE A 45 -1.59 24.79 -2.07
CA PHE A 45 -0.25 25.25 -1.78
C PHE A 45 0.04 25.38 -0.26
N ARG A 46 0.76 24.41 0.23
CA ARG A 46 0.91 24.10 1.63
C ARG A 46 1.66 25.16 2.44
N ARG A 47 2.73 25.77 1.89
CA ARG A 47 3.54 26.78 2.61
C ARG A 47 2.74 27.99 3.10
N GLN A 48 1.63 28.30 2.40
CA GLN A 48 0.75 29.40 2.79
C GLN A 48 -0.28 28.98 3.85
N VAL A 49 -0.55 27.69 3.98
CA VAL A 49 -1.67 27.15 4.74
C VAL A 49 -1.26 26.54 6.07
N THR A 50 -0.07 25.97 6.20
CA THR A 50 0.40 25.34 7.44
C THR A 50 1.52 26.15 8.09
N SER A 51 1.53 26.20 9.43
CA SER A 51 2.66 26.82 10.13
C SER A 51 3.93 26.02 9.85
N LYS A 52 5.02 26.71 9.50
CA LYS A 52 6.32 26.18 9.06
C LYS A 52 6.98 25.17 10.01
N TYR A 53 6.49 24.96 11.23
CA TYR A 53 7.21 24.26 12.31
C TYR A 53 6.47 23.10 12.95
N SER A 54 5.37 22.64 12.37
CA SER A 54 4.70 21.46 12.92
C SER A 54 5.27 20.18 12.31
N ILE A 55 6.01 19.40 13.09
CA ILE A 55 6.55 18.10 12.68
C ILE A 55 5.46 17.14 12.16
N LYS A 56 4.22 17.33 12.61
CA LYS A 56 3.05 16.57 12.14
C LYS A 56 2.83 16.68 10.62
N TYR A 57 3.25 17.79 10.03
CA TYR A 57 3.02 18.08 8.62
C TYR A 57 4.32 18.20 7.83
N PHE A 58 5.44 17.78 8.39
CA PHE A 58 6.72 17.81 7.68
C PHE A 58 6.63 16.96 6.41
N THR A 59 7.16 17.48 5.33
CA THR A 59 7.32 16.78 4.05
C THR A 59 8.54 17.27 3.33
N LEU A 60 9.22 16.38 2.63
CA LEU A 60 10.34 16.76 1.77
C LEU A 60 9.91 17.64 0.58
N LEU A 61 8.62 17.55 0.18
CA LEU A 61 8.10 18.38 -0.91
C LEU A 61 8.12 19.89 -0.59
N ASP A 62 8.26 20.28 0.68
CA ASP A 62 8.41 21.70 1.04
C ASP A 62 9.72 22.32 0.51
N HIS A 63 10.69 21.49 0.13
CA HIS A 63 11.98 21.97 -0.45
C HIS A 63 11.91 22.18 -1.96
N PHE A 64 10.92 21.62 -2.65
CA PHE A 64 10.74 21.74 -4.09
C PHE A 64 9.83 22.93 -4.43
N GLN A 65 10.18 23.66 -5.52
CA GLN A 65 9.47 24.88 -5.90
C GLN A 65 8.70 24.72 -7.20
N THR A 66 9.21 23.92 -8.12
CA THR A 66 8.64 23.70 -9.44
C THR A 66 7.84 22.41 -9.52
N SER A 67 6.90 22.35 -10.46
CA SER A 67 6.15 21.12 -10.75
C SER A 67 7.09 20.00 -11.20
N THR A 68 8.10 20.32 -12.00
CA THR A 68 9.10 19.34 -12.50
C THR A 68 9.89 18.69 -11.36
N GLU A 69 10.31 19.47 -10.36
CA GLU A 69 11.01 18.91 -9.18
C GLU A 69 10.10 17.96 -8.39
N VAL A 70 8.83 18.31 -8.24
CA VAL A 70 7.84 17.43 -7.60
C VAL A 70 7.60 16.17 -8.43
N GLN A 71 7.51 16.28 -9.76
CA GLN A 71 7.40 15.12 -10.66
C GLN A 71 8.60 14.19 -10.50
N LEU A 72 9.83 14.75 -10.47
CA LEU A 72 11.05 13.96 -10.26
C LEU A 72 11.02 13.23 -8.91
N PHE A 73 10.57 13.86 -7.84
CA PHE A 73 10.42 13.22 -6.53
C PHE A 73 9.45 12.03 -6.58
N PHE A 74 8.33 12.17 -7.29
CA PHE A 74 7.36 11.08 -7.48
C PHE A 74 7.96 9.94 -8.29
N ILE A 75 8.68 10.24 -9.37
CA ILE A 75 9.37 9.24 -10.21
C ILE A 75 10.40 8.47 -9.36
N ILE A 76 11.25 9.17 -8.60
CA ILE A 76 12.24 8.53 -7.72
C ILE A 76 11.54 7.63 -6.69
N THR A 77 10.44 8.09 -6.10
CA THR A 77 9.66 7.28 -5.15
C THR A 77 9.07 6.04 -5.83
N ALA A 78 8.56 6.16 -7.05
CA ALA A 78 8.05 5.02 -7.84
C ALA A 78 9.17 4.00 -8.15
N ILE A 79 10.36 4.46 -8.53
CA ILE A 79 11.55 3.62 -8.74
C ILE A 79 11.95 2.91 -7.44
N CYS A 80 11.87 3.57 -6.29
CA CYS A 80 12.14 2.92 -5.00
C CYS A 80 11.15 1.78 -4.73
N PHE A 81 9.86 1.97 -5.02
CA PHE A 81 8.87 0.89 -4.91
C PHE A 81 9.13 -0.25 -5.89
N PHE A 82 9.54 0.03 -7.11
CA PHE A 82 9.92 -1.00 -8.08
C PHE A 82 11.07 -1.87 -7.55
N PHE A 83 12.14 -1.29 -7.00
CA PHE A 83 13.22 -2.03 -6.40
C PHE A 83 12.81 -2.77 -5.12
N LEU A 84 11.87 -2.23 -4.36
CA LEU A 84 11.28 -2.94 -3.21
C LEU A 84 10.52 -4.19 -3.66
N ILE A 85 9.71 -4.11 -4.73
CA ILE A 85 8.99 -5.26 -5.31
C ILE A 85 9.99 -6.36 -5.72
N LEU A 86 11.05 -6.01 -6.42
CA LEU A 86 12.10 -6.94 -6.81
C LEU A 86 12.90 -7.50 -5.62
N GLY A 87 12.89 -6.80 -4.49
CA GLY A 87 13.69 -7.16 -3.33
C GLY A 87 15.19 -6.97 -3.54
N TYR A 88 15.57 -5.89 -4.23
CA TYR A 88 16.95 -5.46 -4.40
C TYR A 88 17.32 -4.46 -3.33
N ARG A 89 18.42 -4.69 -2.58
CA ARG A 89 18.79 -3.88 -1.41
C ARG A 89 17.56 -3.54 -0.55
N THR A 90 16.77 -4.56 -0.26
CA THR A 90 15.38 -4.45 0.26
C THR A 90 15.25 -3.48 1.43
N ARG A 91 16.18 -3.50 2.39
CA ARG A 91 16.12 -2.60 3.56
C ARG A 91 16.26 -1.12 3.18
N LEU A 92 17.19 -0.83 2.26
CA LEU A 92 17.41 0.54 1.79
C LEU A 92 16.15 1.07 1.10
N PHE A 93 15.66 0.33 0.10
CA PHE A 93 14.51 0.78 -0.67
C PHE A 93 13.23 0.82 0.16
N GLN A 94 13.10 -0.02 1.19
CA GLN A 94 11.97 0.07 2.12
C GLN A 94 11.97 1.38 2.92
N VAL A 95 13.13 1.80 3.42
CA VAL A 95 13.28 3.10 4.11
C VAL A 95 12.99 4.26 3.16
N LEU A 96 13.54 4.22 1.94
CA LEU A 96 13.29 5.25 0.93
C LEU A 96 11.82 5.33 0.52
N CYS A 97 11.14 4.18 0.34
CA CYS A 97 9.70 4.12 0.10
C CYS A 97 8.90 4.78 1.23
N ALA A 98 9.27 4.52 2.48
CA ALA A 98 8.57 5.13 3.61
C ALA A 98 8.78 6.64 3.67
N ILE A 99 10.00 7.12 3.46
CA ILE A 99 10.30 8.56 3.41
C ILE A 99 9.53 9.22 2.27
N GLY A 100 9.57 8.64 1.06
CA GLY A 100 8.88 9.16 -0.11
C GLY A 100 7.36 9.21 0.07
N LEU A 101 6.74 8.07 0.41
CA LEU A 101 5.29 7.97 0.50
C LEU A 101 4.71 8.81 1.66
N ILE A 102 5.34 8.79 2.84
CA ILE A 102 4.92 9.63 3.97
C ILE A 102 5.04 11.12 3.60
N SER A 103 6.08 11.51 2.86
CA SER A 103 6.23 12.89 2.38
C SER A 103 5.09 13.28 1.42
N ILE A 104 4.73 12.41 0.48
CA ILE A 104 3.60 12.63 -0.44
C ILE A 104 2.28 12.78 0.34
N HIS A 105 2.01 11.88 1.29
CA HIS A 105 0.78 11.94 2.10
C HIS A 105 0.72 13.20 2.98
N ASN A 106 1.85 13.60 3.57
CA ASN A 106 1.93 14.79 4.40
C ASN A 106 1.84 16.10 3.61
N ALA A 107 2.20 16.10 2.33
CA ALA A 107 2.06 17.27 1.47
C ALA A 107 0.60 17.66 1.23
N ALA A 108 -0.33 16.70 1.20
CA ALA A 108 -1.74 16.94 0.90
C ALA A 108 -2.68 16.31 1.95
N VAL A 109 -2.54 16.71 3.21
CA VAL A 109 -3.32 16.15 4.35
C VAL A 109 -4.84 16.30 4.18
N ILE A 110 -5.30 17.31 3.45
CA ILE A 110 -6.72 17.47 3.14
C ILE A 110 -7.27 16.29 2.33
N LEU A 111 -6.42 15.56 1.60
CA LEU A 111 -6.77 14.40 0.79
C LEU A 111 -6.66 13.07 1.57
N GLU A 112 -6.07 13.08 2.77
CA GLU A 112 -5.75 11.88 3.56
C GLU A 112 -6.95 10.95 3.71
N ASN A 113 -6.70 9.66 3.54
CA ASN A 113 -7.70 8.60 3.66
C ASN A 113 -7.19 7.43 4.52
N GLY A 114 -8.04 6.41 4.74
CA GLY A 114 -7.67 5.25 5.54
C GLY A 114 -6.51 4.43 4.95
N GLY A 115 -6.42 4.38 3.61
CA GLY A 115 -5.32 3.70 2.91
C GLY A 115 -3.97 4.35 3.20
N ASP A 116 -3.90 5.68 3.20
CA ASP A 116 -2.69 6.44 3.50
C ASP A 116 -2.19 6.15 4.92
N MET A 117 -3.10 6.11 5.88
CA MET A 117 -2.75 5.77 7.28
C MET A 117 -2.29 4.32 7.40
N THR A 118 -2.99 3.38 6.77
CA THR A 118 -2.62 1.95 6.80
C THR A 118 -1.25 1.74 6.17
N SER A 119 -1.02 2.28 4.98
CA SER A 119 0.26 2.11 4.26
C SER A 119 1.44 2.69 5.03
N ASN A 120 1.30 3.90 5.60
CA ASN A 120 2.35 4.51 6.41
C ASN A 120 2.72 3.65 7.63
N ASN A 121 1.72 3.14 8.35
CA ASN A 121 1.95 2.29 9.53
C ASN A 121 2.68 1.00 9.17
N TYR A 122 2.23 0.30 8.12
CA TYR A 122 2.88 -0.95 7.70
C TYR A 122 4.27 -0.72 7.12
N LEU A 123 4.53 0.39 6.42
CA LEU A 123 5.89 0.76 6.01
C LEU A 123 6.84 0.86 7.21
N ILE A 124 6.41 1.50 8.29
CA ILE A 124 7.23 1.66 9.50
C ILE A 124 7.45 0.32 10.22
N TRP A 125 6.38 -0.43 10.51
CA TRP A 125 6.52 -1.69 11.24
C TRP A 125 7.36 -2.71 10.49
N THR A 126 7.18 -2.80 9.18
CA THR A 126 7.87 -3.81 8.38
C THR A 126 9.33 -3.46 8.05
N MET A 127 9.79 -2.23 8.31
CA MET A 127 11.22 -1.88 8.22
C MET A 127 12.10 -2.76 9.11
N PHE A 128 11.56 -3.25 10.22
CA PHE A 128 12.27 -4.10 11.15
C PHE A 128 12.19 -5.59 10.79
N LEU A 129 11.42 -5.95 9.75
CA LEU A 129 11.27 -7.33 9.30
C LEU A 129 12.17 -7.62 8.09
N PRO A 130 12.66 -8.88 7.96
CA PRO A 130 13.55 -9.26 6.87
C PRO A 130 12.79 -9.56 5.58
N LEU A 131 12.15 -8.56 4.97
CA LEU A 131 11.32 -8.71 3.78
C LEU A 131 12.05 -9.27 2.55
N GLY A 132 13.39 -9.15 2.50
CA GLY A 132 14.23 -9.62 1.39
C GLY A 132 14.79 -11.03 1.55
N THR A 133 14.32 -11.82 2.53
CA THR A 133 14.89 -13.15 2.81
C THR A 133 14.41 -14.24 1.85
N SER A 134 13.24 -14.05 1.26
CA SER A 134 12.63 -14.98 0.31
C SER A 134 12.15 -14.22 -0.93
N TRP A 135 12.10 -14.91 -2.06
CA TRP A 135 11.59 -14.40 -3.35
C TRP A 135 12.10 -13.00 -3.71
N SER A 136 13.40 -12.78 -3.60
CA SER A 136 14.04 -11.48 -3.79
C SER A 136 15.37 -11.62 -4.50
N ILE A 137 15.83 -10.55 -5.16
CA ILE A 137 17.18 -10.47 -5.71
C ILE A 137 18.22 -10.60 -4.60
N ASP A 138 17.95 -10.06 -3.40
CA ASP A 138 18.87 -10.20 -2.25
C ASP A 138 19.02 -11.65 -1.82
N SER A 139 17.93 -12.42 -1.76
CA SER A 139 17.97 -13.85 -1.41
C SER A 139 18.65 -14.69 -2.49
N LEU A 140 18.40 -14.36 -3.77
CA LEU A 140 19.05 -14.99 -4.91
C LEU A 140 20.57 -14.78 -4.86
N ARG A 141 21.01 -13.52 -4.76
CA ARG A 141 22.44 -13.16 -4.65
C ARG A 141 23.12 -13.86 -3.47
N LYS A 142 22.46 -13.88 -2.31
CA LYS A 142 22.98 -14.57 -1.13
C LYS A 142 23.09 -16.08 -1.34
N SER A 143 22.12 -16.68 -2.01
CA SER A 143 22.13 -18.11 -2.33
C SER A 143 23.19 -18.50 -3.37
N LEU A 144 23.51 -17.61 -4.30
CA LEU A 144 24.54 -17.85 -5.33
C LEU A 144 25.98 -17.66 -4.81
N ARG A 145 26.17 -16.81 -3.77
CA ARG A 145 27.48 -16.57 -3.17
C ARG A 145 28.01 -17.76 -2.35
N GLY A 146 27.12 -18.52 -1.70
CA GLY A 146 27.48 -19.80 -1.09
C GLY A 146 27.25 -20.87 -2.13
N ILE A 147 28.30 -21.51 -2.64
CA ILE A 147 28.20 -22.64 -3.57
C ILE A 147 28.00 -23.89 -2.73
N PRO A 148 26.79 -24.43 -2.56
CA PRO A 148 26.63 -25.73 -1.96
C PRO A 148 27.18 -26.76 -2.91
N GLU A 149 27.90 -27.77 -2.39
CA GLU A 149 28.53 -28.83 -3.17
C GLU A 149 27.57 -29.51 -4.15
N TYR A 150 26.33 -29.76 -3.74
CA TYR A 150 25.27 -30.32 -4.59
C TYR A 150 24.86 -29.42 -5.76
N ASP A 151 25.07 -28.13 -5.66
CA ASP A 151 24.73 -27.14 -6.72
C ASP A 151 25.76 -27.21 -7.87
N VAL A 152 26.93 -27.74 -7.60
CA VAL A 152 27.98 -27.96 -8.61
C VAL A 152 27.84 -29.34 -9.25
N ASN A 153 27.54 -30.37 -8.43
CA ASN A 153 27.53 -31.74 -8.87
C ASN A 153 26.19 -32.21 -9.44
N ASP A 154 25.07 -31.76 -8.86
CA ASP A 154 23.73 -32.18 -9.30
C ASP A 154 22.68 -31.07 -9.06
N LEU A 155 22.25 -30.42 -10.14
CA LEU A 155 21.19 -29.40 -10.09
C LEU A 155 19.80 -29.96 -9.76
N ASN A 156 19.62 -31.31 -9.80
CA ASN A 156 18.33 -31.90 -9.43
C ASN A 156 18.15 -32.02 -7.91
N GLN A 157 19.22 -31.96 -7.14
CA GLN A 157 19.10 -31.97 -5.70
C GLN A 157 18.32 -30.74 -5.19
N LYS A 158 17.43 -31.00 -4.21
CA LYS A 158 16.65 -29.92 -3.61
C LYS A 158 17.56 -29.01 -2.81
N VAL A 159 17.47 -27.71 -3.11
CA VAL A 159 18.07 -26.69 -2.26
C VAL A 159 17.43 -26.78 -0.87
N ILE A 160 18.20 -27.10 0.16
CA ILE A 160 17.72 -27.18 1.53
C ILE A 160 17.28 -25.74 1.92
N PRO A 161 15.99 -25.49 2.14
CA PRO A 161 15.54 -24.16 2.52
C PRO A 161 16.11 -23.82 3.90
N ARG A 162 16.77 -22.66 4.00
CA ARG A 162 17.10 -22.11 5.32
C ARG A 162 15.82 -21.96 6.13
N SER A 163 15.94 -21.95 7.48
CA SER A 163 14.78 -21.77 8.36
C SER A 163 13.90 -20.61 7.84
N THR A 164 12.66 -20.94 7.50
CA THR A 164 11.71 -19.94 7.00
C THR A 164 11.04 -19.18 8.13
N HIS A 165 11.29 -19.54 9.40
CA HIS A 165 10.66 -18.96 10.57
C HIS A 165 11.50 -17.82 11.13
N TYR A 166 10.87 -16.68 11.33
CA TYR A 166 11.49 -15.48 11.89
C TYR A 166 10.66 -14.91 13.03
N PHE A 167 11.34 -14.61 14.14
CA PHE A 167 10.75 -13.95 15.30
C PHE A 167 11.27 -12.52 15.44
N HIS A 168 10.35 -11.57 15.59
CA HIS A 168 10.64 -10.17 15.91
C HIS A 168 9.38 -9.47 16.42
N PHE A 169 9.50 -8.58 17.39
CA PHE A 169 8.34 -7.82 17.90
C PHE A 169 7.69 -6.93 16.84
N ALA A 170 8.35 -6.61 15.73
CA ALA A 170 7.72 -5.92 14.62
C ALA A 170 6.60 -6.73 13.96
N TYR A 171 6.68 -8.07 13.97
CA TYR A 171 5.57 -8.89 13.52
C TYR A 171 4.38 -8.80 14.50
N LEU A 172 4.64 -8.83 15.81
CA LEU A 172 3.60 -8.54 16.81
C LEU A 172 3.01 -7.15 16.61
N ALA A 173 3.84 -6.13 16.33
CA ALA A 173 3.36 -4.79 16.05
C ALA A 173 2.45 -4.73 14.81
N CYS A 174 2.74 -5.49 13.75
CA CYS A 174 1.85 -5.63 12.59
C CYS A 174 0.50 -6.27 12.98
N LEU A 175 0.51 -7.31 13.81
CA LEU A 175 -0.73 -7.96 14.29
C LEU A 175 -1.55 -7.04 15.19
N VAL A 176 -0.90 -6.34 16.13
CA VAL A 176 -1.56 -5.35 17.00
C VAL A 176 -2.11 -4.19 16.17
N GLN A 177 -1.36 -3.74 15.14
CA GLN A 177 -1.83 -2.72 14.22
C GLN A 177 -3.14 -3.13 13.55
N LEU A 178 -3.23 -4.35 13.02
CA LEU A 178 -4.43 -4.87 12.37
C LEU A 178 -5.60 -5.02 13.38
N SER A 179 -5.31 -5.57 14.55
CA SER A 179 -6.27 -5.67 15.66
C SER A 179 -6.83 -4.30 16.05
N MET A 180 -5.98 -3.27 16.21
CA MET A 180 -6.40 -1.92 16.56
C MET A 180 -7.27 -1.27 15.48
N ILE A 181 -7.00 -1.50 14.19
CA ILE A 181 -7.84 -1.00 13.09
C ILE A 181 -9.27 -1.52 13.28
N TYR A 182 -9.43 -2.83 13.47
CA TYR A 182 -10.75 -3.42 13.64
C TYR A 182 -11.41 -3.04 14.97
N PHE A 183 -10.65 -3.04 16.07
CA PHE A 183 -11.15 -2.65 17.38
C PHE A 183 -11.73 -1.24 17.37
N TYR A 184 -10.95 -0.25 16.93
CA TYR A 184 -11.43 1.14 16.91
C TYR A 184 -12.50 1.38 15.85
N ALA A 185 -12.46 0.69 14.71
CA ALA A 185 -13.52 0.75 13.73
C ALA A 185 -14.84 0.21 14.28
N GLY A 186 -14.82 -0.83 15.13
CA GLY A 186 -16.00 -1.39 15.79
C GLY A 186 -16.52 -0.49 16.92
N ILE A 187 -15.65 -0.18 17.91
CA ILE A 187 -16.06 0.52 19.14
C ILE A 187 -16.50 1.97 18.90
N ASN A 188 -16.04 2.61 17.83
CA ASN A 188 -16.42 3.97 17.47
C ASN A 188 -17.82 4.08 16.83
N LYS A 189 -18.47 2.99 16.45
CA LYS A 189 -19.82 2.94 15.88
C LYS A 189 -20.89 3.10 16.97
N THR A 190 -21.08 4.31 17.46
CA THR A 190 -21.87 4.59 18.67
C THR A 190 -23.17 5.38 18.44
N ALA A 191 -23.42 5.85 17.22
CA ALA A 191 -24.63 6.61 16.88
C ALA A 191 -25.88 5.71 16.78
N ALA A 192 -27.07 6.35 16.84
CA ALA A 192 -28.37 5.66 16.79
C ALA A 192 -28.48 4.73 15.58
N MET A 193 -28.08 5.20 14.39
CA MET A 193 -28.18 4.41 13.15
C MET A 193 -27.41 3.07 13.14
N TRP A 194 -26.42 2.89 14.00
CA TRP A 194 -25.77 1.59 14.22
C TRP A 194 -26.57 0.70 15.16
N LYS A 195 -27.43 1.27 15.99
CA LYS A 195 -28.29 0.55 16.93
C LYS A 195 -29.63 0.18 16.30
N ASP A 196 -30.20 1.08 15.48
CA ASP A 196 -31.47 0.90 14.82
C ASP A 196 -31.39 0.15 13.47
N GLY A 197 -30.16 -0.24 13.05
CA GLY A 197 -29.96 -1.04 11.86
C GLY A 197 -29.90 -0.27 10.54
N THR A 198 -29.92 1.07 10.55
CA THR A 198 -30.03 1.90 9.34
C THR A 198 -28.70 2.35 8.76
N ALA A 199 -27.56 2.07 9.40
CA ALA A 199 -26.26 2.61 9.01
C ALA A 199 -25.85 2.19 7.60
N VAL A 200 -25.98 0.91 7.23
CA VAL A 200 -25.64 0.43 5.90
C VAL A 200 -26.59 0.97 4.85
N PHE A 201 -27.88 1.07 5.14
CA PHE A 201 -28.85 1.73 4.26
C PHE A 201 -28.41 3.14 3.88
N TYR A 202 -28.04 3.98 4.86
CA TYR A 202 -27.55 5.33 4.58
C TYR A 202 -26.18 5.35 3.90
N ALA A 203 -25.33 4.35 4.09
CA ALA A 203 -24.07 4.25 3.35
C ALA A 203 -24.32 4.08 1.84
N TYR A 204 -25.31 3.29 1.45
CA TYR A 204 -25.69 3.10 0.05
C TYR A 204 -26.52 4.26 -0.53
N GLN A 205 -26.88 5.27 0.25
CA GLN A 205 -27.46 6.53 -0.24
C GLN A 205 -26.40 7.59 -0.60
N LEU A 206 -25.11 7.28 -0.39
CA LEU A 206 -24.02 8.21 -0.69
C LEU A 206 -23.52 8.01 -2.13
N GLU A 207 -24.19 8.63 -3.10
CA GLU A 207 -23.94 8.46 -4.53
C GLU A 207 -22.48 8.76 -4.93
N THR A 208 -21.87 9.79 -4.31
CA THR A 208 -20.48 10.14 -4.59
C THR A 208 -19.48 9.08 -4.18
N PHE A 209 -19.89 8.12 -3.35
CA PHE A 209 -19.06 7.01 -2.90
C PHE A 209 -19.27 5.73 -3.71
N LEU A 210 -20.42 5.58 -4.36
CA LEU A 210 -20.77 4.35 -5.04
C LEU A 210 -19.98 4.20 -6.36
N THR A 211 -19.59 2.96 -6.64
CA THR A 211 -19.18 2.53 -7.96
C THR A 211 -20.42 2.24 -8.82
N PRO A 212 -20.32 2.02 -10.14
CA PRO A 212 -21.46 1.57 -10.93
C PRO A 212 -22.11 0.29 -10.38
N ILE A 213 -21.30 -0.65 -9.87
CA ILE A 213 -21.80 -1.89 -9.22
C ILE A 213 -22.49 -1.54 -7.89
N GLY A 214 -21.92 -0.62 -7.13
CA GLY A 214 -22.53 -0.15 -5.88
C GLY A 214 -23.88 0.56 -6.10
N GLU A 215 -24.02 1.34 -7.16
CA GLU A 215 -25.28 1.94 -7.57
C GLU A 215 -26.32 0.89 -7.96
N TRP A 216 -25.90 -0.12 -8.73
CA TRP A 216 -26.78 -1.25 -9.05
C TRP A 216 -27.22 -2.01 -7.80
N VAL A 217 -26.28 -2.34 -6.88
CA VAL A 217 -26.60 -3.02 -5.62
C VAL A 217 -27.51 -2.17 -4.74
N SER A 218 -27.37 -0.84 -4.72
CA SER A 218 -28.18 0.04 -3.89
C SER A 218 -29.68 -0.02 -4.25
N GLN A 219 -30.02 -0.31 -5.51
CA GLN A 219 -31.42 -0.44 -5.97
C GLN A 219 -32.11 -1.68 -5.38
N TYR A 220 -31.34 -2.71 -5.02
CA TYR A 220 -31.84 -3.98 -4.47
C TYR A 220 -31.58 -4.11 -2.96
N MET A 221 -31.06 -3.04 -2.31
CA MET A 221 -30.76 -3.05 -0.88
C MET A 221 -32.04 -3.01 -0.04
N SER A 222 -32.53 -4.18 0.39
CA SER A 222 -33.66 -4.26 1.31
C SER A 222 -33.27 -3.75 2.71
N PHE A 223 -34.30 -3.34 3.48
CA PHE A 223 -34.07 -2.92 4.85
C PHE A 223 -33.51 -4.05 5.71
N GLU A 224 -34.05 -5.27 5.56
CA GLU A 224 -33.63 -6.47 6.32
C GLU A 224 -32.16 -6.79 6.07
N LEU A 225 -31.72 -6.75 4.79
CA LEU A 225 -30.31 -6.96 4.43
C LEU A 225 -29.43 -5.85 5.04
N SER A 226 -29.86 -4.61 4.93
CA SER A 226 -29.16 -3.47 5.54
C SER A 226 -29.07 -3.60 7.06
N TYR A 227 -30.16 -4.00 7.71
CA TYR A 227 -30.23 -4.23 9.15
C TYR A 227 -29.23 -5.30 9.57
N PHE A 228 -29.24 -6.46 8.90
CA PHE A 228 -28.29 -7.54 9.15
C PHE A 228 -26.84 -7.07 9.00
N MET A 229 -26.50 -6.43 7.88
CA MET A 229 -25.14 -5.96 7.60
C MET A 229 -24.70 -4.90 8.60
N THR A 230 -25.62 -4.03 9.04
CA THR A 230 -25.34 -2.98 10.03
C THR A 230 -24.90 -3.57 11.37
N HIS A 231 -25.55 -4.64 11.82
CA HIS A 231 -25.17 -5.31 13.06
C HIS A 231 -23.98 -6.26 12.89
N ALA A 232 -23.91 -7.00 11.79
CA ALA A 232 -22.81 -7.93 11.52
C ALA A 232 -21.44 -7.25 11.46
N ALA A 233 -21.34 -6.07 10.83
CA ALA A 233 -20.06 -5.40 10.59
C ALA A 233 -19.29 -5.04 11.88
N PRO A 234 -19.85 -4.34 12.90
CA PRO A 234 -19.13 -4.04 14.13
C PRO A 234 -18.79 -5.28 14.94
N HIS A 235 -19.68 -6.30 14.97
CA HIS A 235 -19.42 -7.55 15.69
C HIS A 235 -18.27 -8.33 15.04
N ALA A 236 -18.25 -8.46 13.71
CA ALA A 236 -17.14 -9.08 12.99
C ALA A 236 -15.81 -8.35 13.26
N GLN A 237 -15.82 -7.00 13.30
CA GLN A 237 -14.63 -6.21 13.60
C GLN A 237 -14.14 -6.43 15.04
N MET A 238 -15.03 -6.46 16.02
CA MET A 238 -14.69 -6.75 17.42
C MET A 238 -14.16 -8.18 17.58
N PHE A 239 -14.80 -9.16 16.96
CA PHE A 239 -14.33 -10.55 16.93
C PHE A 239 -12.92 -10.65 16.36
N ALA A 240 -12.67 -10.09 15.18
CA ALA A 240 -11.35 -10.12 14.55
C ALA A 240 -10.27 -9.46 15.42
N SER A 241 -10.60 -8.35 16.09
CA SER A 241 -9.63 -7.63 16.92
C SER A 241 -9.09 -8.48 18.07
N ILE A 242 -9.90 -9.38 18.62
CA ILE A 242 -9.50 -10.29 19.69
C ILE A 242 -8.77 -11.50 19.10
N VAL A 243 -9.36 -12.11 18.07
CA VAL A 243 -8.94 -13.39 17.50
C VAL A 243 -7.58 -13.32 16.83
N ILE A 244 -7.21 -12.20 16.20
CA ILE A 244 -5.89 -11.98 15.60
C ILE A 244 -4.76 -12.18 16.62
N LEU A 245 -4.97 -11.73 17.85
CA LEU A 245 -3.98 -11.77 18.94
C LEU A 245 -4.12 -13.00 19.84
N PHE A 246 -5.19 -13.78 19.70
CA PHE A 246 -5.44 -14.94 20.56
C PHE A 246 -4.42 -16.05 20.27
N PRO A 247 -3.65 -16.54 21.28
CA PRO A 247 -2.50 -17.40 21.05
C PRO A 247 -2.85 -18.87 20.79
N VAL A 248 -4.09 -19.27 21.05
CA VAL A 248 -4.55 -20.66 20.94
C VAL A 248 -5.33 -20.86 19.64
N PHE A 249 -5.38 -22.08 19.14
CA PHE A 249 -6.05 -22.46 17.88
C PHE A 249 -5.53 -21.76 16.62
N GLN A 250 -4.32 -21.20 16.67
CA GLN A 250 -3.68 -20.70 15.47
C GLN A 250 -3.10 -21.87 14.65
N PRO A 251 -3.18 -21.85 13.30
CA PRO A 251 -3.60 -20.75 12.42
C PRO A 251 -5.09 -20.70 12.06
N TRP A 252 -5.93 -21.62 12.55
CA TRP A 252 -7.33 -21.74 12.15
C TRP A 252 -8.13 -20.45 12.38
N LEU A 253 -7.96 -19.83 13.55
CA LEU A 253 -8.64 -18.57 13.87
C LEU A 253 -8.26 -17.45 12.89
N ARG A 254 -6.98 -17.37 12.49
CA ARG A 254 -6.53 -16.37 11.50
C ARG A 254 -7.12 -16.63 10.13
N ARG A 255 -7.29 -17.89 9.72
CA ARG A 255 -7.96 -18.26 8.46
C ARG A 255 -9.41 -17.77 8.44
N ILE A 256 -10.15 -17.94 9.54
CA ILE A 256 -11.52 -17.44 9.67
C ILE A 256 -11.53 -15.91 9.50
N VAL A 257 -10.64 -15.19 10.17
CA VAL A 257 -10.51 -13.72 10.00
C VAL A 257 -10.21 -13.36 8.56
N ILE A 258 -9.27 -14.04 7.89
CA ILE A 258 -8.94 -13.80 6.48
C ILE A 258 -10.18 -13.96 5.60
N LEU A 259 -10.93 -15.05 5.73
CA LEU A 259 -12.12 -15.33 4.92
C LEU A 259 -13.20 -14.27 5.12
N ILE A 260 -13.53 -13.92 6.37
CA ILE A 260 -14.53 -12.90 6.70
C ILE A 260 -14.11 -11.56 6.09
N PHE A 261 -12.83 -11.15 6.25
CA PHE A 261 -12.41 -9.82 5.85
C PHE A 261 -11.98 -9.69 4.39
N ILE A 262 -11.68 -10.78 3.69
CA ILE A 262 -11.65 -10.79 2.23
C ILE A 262 -13.05 -10.46 1.69
N GLY A 263 -14.10 -11.10 2.20
CA GLY A 263 -15.47 -10.79 1.81
C GLY A 263 -15.88 -9.37 2.19
N PHE A 264 -15.61 -8.95 3.43
CA PHE A 264 -15.96 -7.62 3.92
C PHE A 264 -15.28 -6.48 3.14
N HIS A 265 -13.97 -6.52 2.98
CA HIS A 265 -13.24 -5.51 2.21
C HIS A 265 -13.50 -5.63 0.71
N GLY A 266 -13.69 -6.86 0.18
CA GLY A 266 -14.05 -7.08 -1.21
C GLY A 266 -15.38 -6.42 -1.56
N LEU A 267 -16.40 -6.61 -0.74
CA LEU A 267 -17.71 -5.97 -0.93
C LEU A 267 -17.59 -4.43 -0.89
N ILE A 268 -16.80 -3.91 0.05
CA ILE A 268 -16.56 -2.46 0.16
C ILE A 268 -15.84 -1.94 -1.10
N GLU A 269 -14.79 -2.61 -1.58
CA GLU A 269 -14.05 -2.16 -2.77
C GLU A 269 -14.86 -2.27 -4.07
N ILE A 270 -15.72 -3.28 -4.17
CA ILE A 270 -16.61 -3.45 -5.33
C ILE A 270 -17.70 -2.40 -5.36
N CYS A 271 -18.31 -2.08 -4.19
CA CYS A 271 -19.46 -1.17 -4.12
C CYS A 271 -19.07 0.30 -3.89
N PHE A 272 -17.91 0.59 -3.28
CA PHE A 272 -17.55 1.95 -2.87
C PHE A 272 -16.19 2.39 -3.42
N GLY A 273 -16.13 3.49 -4.12
CA GLY A 273 -14.92 4.13 -4.64
C GLY A 273 -14.09 4.81 -3.54
N ILE A 274 -13.57 4.05 -2.57
CA ILE A 274 -12.81 4.59 -1.44
C ILE A 274 -11.29 4.59 -1.63
N GLY A 275 -10.82 4.20 -2.81
CA GLY A 275 -9.43 4.19 -3.22
C GLY A 275 -8.70 2.89 -2.85
N LEU A 276 -7.47 2.96 -2.38
CA LEU A 276 -6.65 1.77 -2.11
C LEU A 276 -6.77 1.23 -0.68
N PHE A 277 -7.75 1.68 0.10
CA PHE A 277 -7.86 1.29 1.50
C PHE A 277 -8.03 -0.22 1.68
N GLY A 278 -9.02 -0.83 1.01
CA GLY A 278 -9.28 -2.27 1.11
C GLY A 278 -8.13 -3.10 0.56
N TRP A 279 -7.47 -2.64 -0.51
CA TRP A 279 -6.29 -3.30 -1.06
C TRP A 279 -5.11 -3.33 -0.08
N PHE A 280 -4.84 -2.22 0.63
CA PHE A 280 -3.85 -2.22 1.72
C PHE A 280 -4.28 -3.12 2.88
N MET A 281 -5.59 -3.20 3.19
CA MET A 281 -6.09 -4.15 4.19
C MET A 281 -5.91 -5.60 3.73
N PHE A 282 -6.15 -5.93 2.45
CA PHE A 282 -5.83 -7.26 1.90
C PHE A 282 -4.36 -7.60 2.07
N SER A 283 -3.46 -6.65 1.77
CA SER A 283 -2.02 -6.89 1.97
C SER A 283 -1.68 -7.15 3.44
N ALA A 284 -2.33 -6.45 4.37
CA ALA A 284 -2.14 -6.65 5.80
C ALA A 284 -2.65 -8.02 6.29
N LEU A 285 -3.78 -8.49 5.74
CA LEU A 285 -4.32 -9.83 6.02
C LEU A 285 -3.36 -10.95 5.60
N LEU A 286 -2.52 -10.74 4.58
CA LEU A 286 -1.50 -11.72 4.18
C LEU A 286 -0.54 -12.07 5.33
N LEU A 287 -0.27 -11.12 6.23
CA LEU A 287 0.60 -11.35 7.38
C LEU A 287 0.00 -12.35 8.40
N LEU A 288 -1.28 -12.69 8.28
CA LEU A 288 -1.94 -13.72 9.08
C LEU A 288 -1.71 -15.14 8.54
N LEU A 289 -1.20 -15.29 7.30
CA LEU A 289 -0.94 -16.59 6.68
C LEU A 289 0.13 -17.37 7.43
N SER A 290 -0.07 -18.68 7.51
CA SER A 290 0.90 -19.62 8.06
C SER A 290 1.80 -20.25 6.98
N LYS A 291 2.81 -21.00 7.42
CA LYS A 291 3.65 -21.82 6.53
C LYS A 291 2.83 -22.83 5.74
N GLU A 292 1.85 -23.44 6.39
CA GLU A 292 0.94 -24.43 5.81
C GLU A 292 0.11 -23.81 4.69
N ASP A 293 -0.38 -22.58 4.90
CA ASP A 293 -1.17 -21.85 3.89
C ASP A 293 -0.33 -21.57 2.64
N ILE A 294 0.91 -21.14 2.81
CA ILE A 294 1.84 -20.95 1.67
C ILE A 294 2.12 -22.28 0.94
N ASN A 295 2.24 -23.39 1.67
CA ASN A 295 2.43 -24.68 1.05
C ASN A 295 1.18 -25.15 0.28
N ILE A 296 -0.01 -24.92 0.81
CA ILE A 296 -1.27 -25.20 0.13
C ILE A 296 -1.40 -24.34 -1.13
N MET A 297 -1.16 -23.03 -1.03
CA MET A 297 -1.17 -22.13 -2.18
C MET A 297 -0.17 -22.58 -3.25
N LYS A 298 1.05 -22.95 -2.85
CA LYS A 298 2.06 -23.51 -3.76
C LYS A 298 1.55 -24.79 -4.44
N ALA A 299 0.96 -25.70 -3.70
CA ALA A 299 0.41 -26.96 -4.25
C ALA A 299 -0.75 -26.68 -5.24
N MET A 300 -1.66 -25.76 -4.91
CA MET A 300 -2.73 -25.36 -5.81
C MET A 300 -2.21 -24.74 -7.10
N LEU A 301 -1.33 -23.74 -6.99
CA LEU A 301 -0.72 -23.10 -8.14
C LEU A 301 0.11 -24.06 -8.99
N SER A 302 0.77 -25.04 -8.36
CA SER A 302 1.55 -26.01 -9.11
C SER A 302 0.68 -26.88 -10.04
N ARG A 303 -0.61 -27.06 -9.74
CA ARG A 303 -1.56 -27.78 -10.61
C ARG A 303 -1.82 -27.04 -11.92
N CYS A 304 -1.75 -25.69 -11.90
CA CYS A 304 -1.91 -24.87 -13.09
C CYS A 304 -0.67 -24.97 -14.03
N TYR A 305 0.47 -25.41 -13.51
CA TYR A 305 1.72 -25.60 -14.26
C TYR A 305 1.96 -27.09 -14.53
N ASN A 306 1.17 -27.70 -15.41
CA ASN A 306 1.20 -29.14 -15.66
C ASN A 306 2.40 -29.62 -16.52
N ARG A 307 3.09 -28.70 -17.19
CA ARG A 307 4.21 -29.02 -18.06
C ARG A 307 5.49 -29.20 -17.27
N LYS A 308 6.27 -30.20 -17.62
CA LYS A 308 7.64 -30.44 -17.12
C LYS A 308 8.57 -30.45 -18.30
N TYR A 309 9.77 -29.96 -18.14
CA TYR A 309 10.80 -29.97 -19.18
C TYR A 309 12.11 -30.51 -18.63
N THR A 310 12.82 -31.28 -19.46
CA THR A 310 14.21 -31.67 -19.21
C THR A 310 15.10 -30.71 -19.94
N ILE A 311 16.11 -30.20 -19.26
CA ILE A 311 17.06 -29.19 -19.74
C ILE A 311 18.43 -29.85 -19.86
N PHE A 312 18.98 -29.78 -21.07
CA PHE A 312 20.37 -30.13 -21.35
C PHE A 312 21.15 -28.84 -21.64
N TYR A 313 22.28 -28.66 -21.02
CA TYR A 313 23.12 -27.47 -21.19
C TYR A 313 24.58 -27.83 -21.07
N ASP A 314 25.47 -26.99 -21.63
CA ASP A 314 26.90 -27.15 -21.53
C ASP A 314 27.38 -26.86 -20.09
N ARG A 315 27.74 -27.91 -19.34
CA ARG A 315 28.21 -27.81 -17.95
C ARG A 315 29.62 -27.23 -17.83
N ASP A 316 30.44 -27.39 -18.86
CA ASP A 316 31.82 -26.90 -18.87
C ASP A 316 31.90 -25.39 -19.07
N CYS A 317 30.78 -24.80 -19.47
CA CYS A 317 30.62 -23.34 -19.59
C CYS A 317 30.18 -22.71 -18.27
N GLY A 318 31.06 -21.98 -17.58
CA GLY A 318 30.76 -21.32 -16.31
C GLY A 318 29.56 -20.37 -16.36
N PHE A 319 29.39 -19.63 -17.47
CA PHE A 319 28.23 -18.75 -17.67
C PHE A 319 26.93 -19.57 -17.78
N CYS A 320 26.92 -20.64 -18.55
CA CYS A 320 25.75 -21.51 -18.72
C CYS A 320 25.36 -22.15 -17.39
N HIS A 321 26.32 -22.64 -16.63
CA HIS A 321 26.08 -23.21 -15.31
C HIS A 321 25.56 -22.14 -14.31
N PHE A 322 26.08 -20.92 -14.35
CA PHE A 322 25.58 -19.81 -13.52
C PHE A 322 24.10 -19.50 -13.81
N ILE A 323 23.72 -19.41 -15.09
CA ILE A 323 22.34 -19.20 -15.50
C ILE A 323 21.45 -20.37 -15.06
N ALA A 324 21.89 -21.60 -15.23
CA ALA A 324 21.18 -22.81 -14.78
C ALA A 324 20.91 -22.76 -13.26
N ARG A 325 21.89 -22.34 -12.46
CA ARG A 325 21.70 -22.12 -11.01
C ARG A 325 20.70 -21.06 -10.65
N ILE A 326 20.64 -19.97 -11.42
CA ILE A 326 19.60 -18.93 -11.26
C ILE A 326 18.23 -19.52 -11.56
N ILE A 327 18.06 -20.17 -12.70
CA ILE A 327 16.79 -20.75 -13.14
C ILE A 327 16.30 -21.80 -12.13
N LYS A 328 17.20 -22.68 -11.64
CA LYS A 328 16.87 -23.64 -10.59
C LYS A 328 16.24 -22.98 -9.35
N ARG A 329 16.73 -21.81 -8.93
CA ARG A 329 16.21 -21.09 -7.77
C ARG A 329 14.89 -20.40 -8.05
N MET A 330 14.63 -20.07 -9.31
CA MET A 330 13.37 -19.50 -9.77
C MET A 330 12.28 -20.57 -10.01
N ASP A 331 12.67 -21.84 -10.19
CA ASP A 331 11.72 -22.96 -10.36
C ASP A 331 11.05 -23.35 -9.05
N VAL A 332 10.17 -22.49 -8.56
CA VAL A 332 9.43 -22.70 -7.30
C VAL A 332 8.57 -23.95 -7.33
N PHE A 333 8.09 -24.37 -8.50
CA PHE A 333 7.17 -25.50 -8.66
C PHE A 333 7.88 -26.82 -9.00
N SER A 334 9.22 -26.82 -9.11
CA SER A 334 10.05 -28.00 -9.48
C SER A 334 9.56 -28.64 -10.78
N ARG A 335 9.47 -27.81 -11.83
CA ARG A 335 9.01 -28.21 -13.17
C ARG A 335 10.16 -28.48 -14.15
N LEU A 336 11.37 -28.17 -13.74
CA LEU A 336 12.56 -28.34 -14.55
C LEU A 336 13.43 -29.47 -13.98
N THR A 337 13.81 -30.40 -14.84
CA THR A 337 14.78 -31.49 -14.57
C THR A 337 16.06 -31.18 -15.34
N TRP A 338 17.18 -31.33 -14.70
CA TRP A 338 18.49 -31.05 -15.31
C TRP A 338 19.14 -32.38 -15.63
N ALA A 339 19.56 -32.56 -16.87
CA ALA A 339 20.17 -33.79 -17.34
C ALA A 339 21.58 -33.54 -17.90
N ASP A 340 22.49 -34.42 -17.55
CA ASP A 340 23.87 -34.38 -18.03
C ASP A 340 24.08 -35.29 -19.22
N SER A 341 23.34 -36.38 -19.26
CA SER A 341 23.34 -37.31 -20.34
C SER A 341 21.96 -37.90 -20.62
N PRO A 342 21.73 -38.39 -21.77
CA PRO A 342 20.45 -38.75 -22.31
C PRO A 342 19.95 -40.15 -21.93
N THR A 343 19.96 -40.52 -20.66
CA THR A 343 19.45 -41.82 -20.22
C THR A 343 17.93 -41.83 -20.12
N GLY A 344 17.26 -42.65 -20.89
CA GLY A 344 15.81 -42.93 -20.78
C GLY A 344 14.86 -41.91 -21.41
N ILE A 345 15.33 -41.01 -22.23
CA ILE A 345 14.51 -40.02 -22.96
C ILE A 345 14.93 -40.06 -24.43
N ASN A 346 13.95 -40.04 -25.36
CA ASN A 346 14.24 -39.83 -26.78
C ASN A 346 14.78 -38.40 -26.99
N TYR A 347 16.01 -38.30 -27.46
CA TYR A 347 16.70 -37.03 -27.71
C TYR A 347 17.31 -37.03 -29.10
N PRO A 348 17.63 -35.83 -29.63
CA PRO A 348 18.25 -35.75 -30.94
C PRO A 348 19.59 -36.54 -30.98
N THR A 349 19.79 -37.31 -32.02
CA THR A 349 21.01 -38.14 -32.26
C THR A 349 22.29 -37.28 -32.30
N ASN A 350 22.19 -35.98 -32.51
CA ASN A 350 23.27 -35.00 -32.57
C ASN A 350 23.34 -34.08 -31.32
N LEU A 351 22.81 -34.53 -30.16
CA LEU A 351 22.72 -33.74 -28.94
C LEU A 351 24.05 -33.09 -28.52
N GLU A 352 25.13 -33.79 -28.55
CA GLU A 352 26.47 -33.28 -28.16
C GLU A 352 26.89 -32.10 -29.03
N ASN A 353 26.64 -32.15 -30.34
CA ASN A 353 26.93 -31.06 -31.25
C ASN A 353 26.01 -29.85 -31.02
N LEU A 354 24.75 -30.12 -30.67
CA LEU A 354 23.79 -29.04 -30.31
C LEU A 354 24.18 -28.36 -28.99
N LEU A 355 24.62 -29.13 -27.97
CA LEU A 355 25.01 -28.59 -26.67
C LEU A 355 26.21 -27.64 -26.73
N LYS A 356 27.14 -27.88 -27.69
CA LYS A 356 28.26 -26.97 -27.94
C LYS A 356 27.81 -25.56 -28.33
N ASN A 357 26.60 -25.41 -28.89
CA ASN A 357 26.14 -24.14 -29.46
C ASN A 357 24.89 -23.61 -28.80
N THR A 358 24.05 -24.45 -28.16
CA THR A 358 22.74 -24.02 -27.60
C THR A 358 22.29 -24.88 -26.42
N ILE A 359 21.39 -24.32 -25.63
CA ILE A 359 20.61 -25.07 -24.65
C ILE A 359 19.56 -25.90 -25.36
N VAL A 360 19.31 -27.12 -24.91
CA VAL A 360 18.32 -28.04 -25.47
C VAL A 360 17.27 -28.34 -24.39
N ILE A 361 16.02 -28.14 -24.72
CA ILE A 361 14.88 -28.39 -23.84
C ILE A 361 14.00 -29.48 -24.48
N VAL A 362 13.67 -30.48 -23.71
CA VAL A 362 12.86 -31.64 -24.15
C VAL A 362 11.61 -31.73 -23.27
N ASP A 363 10.46 -31.93 -23.91
CA ASP A 363 9.22 -32.33 -23.20
C ASP A 363 9.19 -33.85 -23.09
N PRO A 364 9.34 -34.43 -21.89
CA PRO A 364 9.40 -35.89 -21.73
C PRO A 364 8.09 -36.63 -22.05
N LYS A 365 6.99 -35.89 -22.28
CA LYS A 365 5.70 -36.48 -22.66
C LYS A 365 5.48 -36.57 -24.16
N THR A 366 6.03 -35.62 -24.90
CA THR A 366 5.77 -35.47 -26.35
C THR A 366 7.03 -35.61 -27.20
N ASP A 367 8.19 -35.80 -26.58
CA ASP A 367 9.53 -35.84 -27.17
C ASP A 367 9.84 -34.60 -28.06
N LYS A 368 9.08 -33.52 -27.90
CA LYS A 368 9.33 -32.27 -28.62
C LYS A 368 10.56 -31.58 -28.07
N VAL A 369 11.41 -31.13 -29.00
CA VAL A 369 12.67 -30.45 -28.68
C VAL A 369 12.61 -28.99 -29.06
N TRP A 370 13.11 -28.13 -28.18
CA TRP A 370 13.28 -26.70 -28.44
C TRP A 370 14.70 -26.28 -28.11
N THR A 371 15.22 -25.39 -28.92
CA THR A 371 16.56 -24.83 -28.78
C THR A 371 16.53 -23.32 -28.79
N ARG A 372 17.65 -22.67 -28.48
CA ARG A 372 17.84 -21.22 -28.55
C ARG A 372 16.77 -20.46 -27.75
N HIS A 373 16.33 -19.29 -28.24
CA HIS A 373 15.31 -18.45 -27.60
C HIS A 373 13.96 -19.17 -27.39
N LYS A 374 13.58 -20.12 -28.30
CA LYS A 374 12.35 -20.93 -28.14
C LYS A 374 12.47 -21.87 -26.93
N GLY A 375 13.65 -22.42 -26.68
CA GLY A 375 13.93 -23.17 -25.48
C GLY A 375 13.83 -22.32 -24.21
N ILE A 376 14.39 -21.11 -24.23
CA ILE A 376 14.26 -20.16 -23.12
C ILE A 376 12.79 -19.81 -22.88
N ALA A 377 11.98 -19.59 -23.92
CA ALA A 377 10.55 -19.34 -23.78
C ALA A 377 9.83 -20.48 -23.04
N ARG A 378 10.21 -21.76 -23.29
CA ARG A 378 9.64 -22.92 -22.57
C ARG A 378 10.06 -22.96 -21.11
N ILE A 379 11.31 -22.64 -20.80
CA ILE A 379 11.79 -22.53 -19.42
C ILE A 379 10.98 -21.44 -18.71
N ILE A 380 10.91 -20.24 -19.27
CA ILE A 380 10.18 -19.12 -18.67
C ILE A 380 8.71 -19.49 -18.44
N SER A 381 8.06 -20.21 -19.36
CA SER A 381 6.63 -20.54 -19.27
C SER A 381 6.25 -21.36 -18.02
N VAL A 382 7.18 -22.09 -17.42
CA VAL A 382 6.95 -22.91 -16.21
C VAL A 382 7.46 -22.25 -14.93
N LEU A 383 8.13 -21.09 -15.03
CA LEU A 383 8.48 -20.28 -13.88
C LEU A 383 7.27 -19.48 -13.39
N PRO A 384 7.24 -19.06 -12.11
CA PRO A 384 6.15 -18.27 -11.55
C PRO A 384 5.86 -17.01 -12.41
N PHE A 385 4.62 -16.85 -12.85
CA PHE A 385 4.15 -15.77 -13.75
C PHE A 385 4.85 -15.71 -15.12
N GLY A 386 5.78 -16.64 -15.42
CA GLY A 386 6.52 -16.63 -16.67
C GLY A 386 5.65 -16.85 -17.92
N PHE A 387 4.50 -17.51 -17.78
CA PHE A 387 3.52 -17.67 -18.86
C PHE A 387 2.99 -16.34 -19.41
N LEU A 388 3.00 -15.26 -18.60
CA LEU A 388 2.58 -13.93 -19.02
C LEU A 388 3.55 -13.30 -20.03
N PHE A 389 4.81 -13.71 -20.04
CA PHE A 389 5.88 -13.08 -20.81
C PHE A 389 6.53 -14.03 -21.82
N SER A 390 6.44 -15.34 -21.62
CA SER A 390 7.15 -16.35 -22.44
C SER A 390 6.74 -16.31 -23.91
N TRP A 391 5.49 -15.97 -24.24
CA TRP A 391 4.97 -15.88 -25.59
C TRP A 391 5.60 -14.73 -26.38
N ILE A 392 6.08 -13.67 -25.70
CA ILE A 392 6.74 -12.52 -26.36
C ILE A 392 7.96 -13.00 -27.15
N LEU A 393 8.69 -13.99 -26.65
CA LEU A 393 9.87 -14.57 -27.32
C LEU A 393 9.51 -15.35 -28.60
N CYS A 394 8.23 -15.62 -28.82
CA CYS A 394 7.73 -16.41 -29.95
C CYS A 394 6.89 -15.58 -30.92
N ILE A 395 6.78 -14.25 -30.75
CA ILE A 395 6.03 -13.38 -31.65
C ILE A 395 6.71 -13.36 -33.03
N PRO A 396 5.98 -13.62 -34.15
CA PRO A 396 6.48 -13.47 -35.50
C PRO A 396 7.09 -12.07 -35.70
N GLY A 397 8.26 -12.00 -36.29
CA GLY A 397 9.02 -10.74 -36.43
C GLY A 397 10.00 -10.49 -35.28
N LEU A 398 9.55 -10.47 -34.03
CA LEU A 398 10.42 -10.36 -32.84
C LEU A 398 11.25 -11.63 -32.62
N GLU A 399 10.78 -12.77 -33.06
CA GLU A 399 11.49 -14.05 -32.99
C GLU A 399 12.90 -13.98 -33.58
N LYS A 400 13.07 -13.29 -34.73
CA LYS A 400 14.38 -13.09 -35.36
C LYS A 400 15.33 -12.28 -34.47
N LEU A 401 14.81 -11.21 -33.85
CA LEU A 401 15.56 -10.36 -32.92
C LEU A 401 16.03 -11.16 -31.68
N PHE A 402 15.11 -11.91 -31.05
CA PHE A 402 15.45 -12.73 -29.89
C PHE A 402 16.39 -13.87 -30.25
N GLY A 403 16.26 -14.44 -31.45
CA GLY A 403 17.23 -15.40 -31.99
C GLY A 403 18.62 -14.78 -32.10
N TYR A 404 18.74 -13.60 -32.69
CA TYR A 404 20.00 -12.87 -32.81
C TYR A 404 20.61 -12.53 -31.44
N ILE A 405 19.81 -12.04 -30.50
CA ILE A 405 20.28 -11.77 -29.11
C ILE A 405 20.78 -13.04 -28.45
N TYR A 406 20.07 -14.16 -28.60
CA TYR A 406 20.51 -15.44 -28.08
C TYR A 406 21.86 -15.86 -28.66
N ASP A 407 22.05 -15.79 -30.00
CA ASP A 407 23.29 -16.14 -30.66
C ASP A 407 24.45 -15.24 -30.24
N LEU A 408 24.19 -13.94 -30.10
CA LEU A 408 25.19 -12.99 -29.58
C LEU A 408 25.70 -13.42 -28.19
N ILE A 409 24.79 -13.78 -27.30
CA ILE A 409 25.14 -14.24 -25.94
C ILE A 409 25.86 -15.60 -26.02
N SER A 410 25.33 -16.53 -26.82
CA SER A 410 25.87 -17.89 -26.95
C SER A 410 27.30 -17.87 -27.49
N ASN A 411 27.57 -17.08 -28.53
CA ASN A 411 28.89 -16.96 -29.15
C ASN A 411 29.90 -16.27 -28.22
N ASN A 412 29.45 -15.40 -27.31
CA ASN A 412 30.32 -14.67 -26.38
C ASN A 412 30.37 -15.30 -24.97
N ARG A 413 29.74 -16.46 -24.71
CA ARG A 413 29.57 -17.04 -23.39
C ARG A 413 30.88 -17.33 -22.65
N ILE A 414 31.97 -17.71 -23.35
CA ILE A 414 33.29 -17.93 -22.79
C ILE A 414 33.89 -16.60 -22.33
N HIS A 415 33.77 -15.56 -23.15
CA HIS A 415 34.21 -14.22 -22.79
C HIS A 415 33.43 -13.69 -21.57
N LEU A 416 32.11 -13.86 -21.56
CA LEU A 416 31.24 -13.52 -20.42
C LEU A 416 31.66 -14.29 -19.15
N SER A 417 31.97 -15.59 -19.25
CA SER A 417 32.49 -16.38 -18.12
C SER A 417 33.75 -15.76 -17.54
N LYS A 418 34.72 -15.43 -18.38
CA LYS A 418 36.00 -14.83 -17.95
C LYS A 418 35.78 -13.45 -17.31
N THR A 419 34.99 -12.57 -17.94
CA THR A 419 34.70 -11.20 -17.45
C THR A 419 33.95 -11.22 -16.11
N MET A 420 33.09 -12.20 -15.91
CA MET A 420 32.33 -12.37 -14.66
C MET A 420 33.09 -13.15 -13.59
N GLY A 421 34.31 -13.64 -13.89
CA GLY A 421 35.12 -14.47 -12.97
C GLY A 421 34.43 -15.80 -12.60
N LEU A 422 33.69 -16.38 -13.54
CA LEU A 422 32.99 -17.65 -13.32
C LEU A 422 33.93 -18.81 -13.69
N PRO A 423 34.18 -19.74 -12.75
CA PRO A 423 35.02 -20.89 -13.05
C PRO A 423 34.35 -21.77 -14.09
N ALA A 424 35.13 -22.32 -15.02
CA ALA A 424 34.68 -23.41 -15.88
C ALA A 424 34.46 -24.65 -15.00
N CYS A 425 33.36 -25.39 -15.25
CA CYS A 425 33.09 -26.62 -14.54
C CYS A 425 34.16 -27.66 -14.93
N GLY A 426 34.91 -28.17 -13.98
CA GLY A 426 36.04 -29.10 -14.18
C GLY A 426 37.39 -28.58 -13.69
N ILE A 427 37.51 -27.25 -13.55
CA ILE A 427 38.63 -26.66 -12.80
C ILE A 427 38.03 -26.27 -11.44
N VAL A 428 38.02 -27.22 -10.52
CA VAL A 428 37.80 -26.91 -9.10
C VAL A 428 39.02 -26.10 -8.69
N ASP A 429 38.80 -24.79 -8.53
CA ASP A 429 39.82 -23.92 -7.96
C ASP A 429 40.00 -24.40 -6.51
N GLU A 430 41.05 -25.15 -6.22
CA GLU A 430 41.34 -25.68 -4.89
C GLU A 430 41.33 -24.59 -3.82
N ASN A 431 41.55 -23.33 -4.23
CA ASN A 431 41.44 -22.15 -3.38
C ASN A 431 39.99 -21.80 -2.99
N LEU A 432 38.95 -22.28 -3.71
CA LEU A 432 37.54 -22.07 -3.34
C LEU A 432 37.05 -23.09 -2.29
N THR A 433 37.64 -24.27 -2.25
CA THR A 433 37.32 -25.31 -1.25
C THR A 433 37.96 -25.05 0.10
N SER A 434 39.03 -24.25 0.17
CA SER A 434 39.78 -23.96 1.39
C SER A 434 39.28 -22.77 2.20
N LYS A 435 38.30 -22.02 1.71
CA LYS A 435 37.58 -21.07 2.58
C LYS A 435 36.59 -21.85 3.44
N SER A 436 37.14 -22.55 4.47
CA SER A 436 36.38 -22.86 5.68
C SER A 436 35.50 -21.64 6.03
N PRO A 437 34.28 -21.83 6.50
CA PRO A 437 33.50 -20.68 7.03
C PRO A 437 34.46 -20.00 8.02
N LYS A 438 34.93 -18.78 7.66
CA LYS A 438 35.67 -17.93 8.60
C LYS A 438 34.87 -18.00 9.88
N GLU A 439 35.49 -18.47 10.94
CA GLU A 439 34.95 -18.38 12.28
C GLU A 439 34.40 -16.98 12.38
N ASP A 440 33.05 -16.84 12.29
CA ASP A 440 32.39 -15.57 12.43
C ASP A 440 32.87 -15.07 13.78
N HIS A 441 33.74 -14.08 13.80
CA HIS A 441 34.33 -13.54 15.01
C HIS A 441 33.22 -13.37 16.05
N VAL A 442 33.43 -13.90 17.25
CA VAL A 442 32.49 -13.84 18.38
C VAL A 442 31.95 -12.42 18.55
N LEU A 443 32.83 -11.41 18.38
CA LEU A 443 32.47 -9.98 18.38
C LEU A 443 31.45 -9.58 17.31
N PHE A 444 31.54 -10.14 16.08
CA PHE A 444 30.58 -9.83 15.01
C PHE A 444 29.19 -10.44 15.30
N ASN A 445 29.17 -11.65 15.86
CA ASN A 445 27.93 -12.29 16.28
C ASN A 445 27.31 -11.61 17.50
N MET A 446 28.12 -11.12 18.45
CA MET A 446 27.63 -10.29 19.57
C MET A 446 27.06 -8.97 19.10
N GLY A 447 27.71 -8.30 18.14
CA GLY A 447 27.18 -7.07 17.53
C GLY A 447 25.84 -7.28 16.86
N ARG A 448 25.68 -8.36 16.08
CA ARG A 448 24.38 -8.70 15.43
C ARG A 448 23.28 -9.01 16.43
N LYS A 449 23.57 -9.73 17.51
CA LYS A 449 22.61 -9.98 18.60
C LYS A 449 22.23 -8.69 19.30
N GLY A 450 23.19 -7.80 19.60
CA GLY A 450 22.95 -6.49 20.18
C GLY A 450 22.02 -5.62 19.34
N ILE A 451 22.27 -5.54 18.03
CA ILE A 451 21.40 -4.81 17.08
C ILE A 451 19.97 -5.39 17.06
N LEU A 452 19.83 -6.73 17.10
CA LEU A 452 18.53 -7.38 17.15
C LEU A 452 17.76 -7.04 18.44
N VAL A 453 18.43 -7.08 19.59
CA VAL A 453 17.83 -6.70 20.88
C VAL A 453 17.43 -5.24 20.87
N ALA A 454 18.31 -4.33 20.44
CA ALA A 454 18.03 -2.90 20.36
C ALA A 454 16.83 -2.61 19.43
N SER A 455 16.77 -3.24 18.26
CA SER A 455 15.64 -3.07 17.33
C SER A 455 14.31 -3.55 17.92
N ASN A 456 14.32 -4.67 18.65
CA ASN A 456 13.13 -5.17 19.35
C ASN A 456 12.66 -4.21 20.45
N LEU A 457 13.58 -3.61 21.23
CA LEU A 457 13.25 -2.61 22.23
C LEU A 457 12.66 -1.34 21.63
N VAL A 458 13.24 -0.85 20.52
CA VAL A 458 12.71 0.31 19.79
C VAL A 458 11.29 0.04 19.32
N VAL A 459 11.05 -1.12 18.70
CA VAL A 459 9.71 -1.50 18.22
C VAL A 459 8.72 -1.59 19.37
N LEU A 460 9.08 -2.22 20.48
CA LEU A 460 8.21 -2.34 21.65
C LEU A 460 7.85 -0.98 22.23
N THR A 461 8.83 -0.07 22.33
CA THR A 461 8.63 1.30 22.82
C THR A 461 7.67 2.08 21.90
N LEU A 462 7.86 1.99 20.57
CA LEU A 462 6.96 2.61 19.58
C LEU A 462 5.56 2.02 19.66
N LEU A 463 5.44 0.69 19.82
CA LEU A 463 4.16 0.00 19.90
C LEU A 463 3.37 0.43 21.15
N ILE A 464 4.01 0.44 22.31
CA ILE A 464 3.39 0.91 23.56
C ILE A 464 2.93 2.37 23.40
N GLY A 465 3.78 3.23 22.82
CA GLY A 465 3.43 4.63 22.55
C GLY A 465 2.25 4.78 21.58
N ALA A 466 2.22 3.97 20.52
CA ALA A 466 1.13 3.99 19.53
C ALA A 466 -0.20 3.53 20.14
N VAL A 467 -0.19 2.50 20.98
CA VAL A 467 -1.37 2.03 21.73
C VAL A 467 -1.84 3.11 22.71
N ASP A 468 -0.96 3.64 23.56
CA ASP A 468 -1.28 4.68 24.53
C ASP A 468 -1.88 5.92 23.85
N TYR A 469 -1.25 6.40 22.77
CA TYR A 469 -1.76 7.57 22.08
C TYR A 469 -3.09 7.30 21.39
N SER A 470 -3.27 6.13 20.78
CA SER A 470 -4.51 5.75 20.10
C SER A 470 -5.70 5.67 21.07
N THR A 471 -5.52 5.13 22.27
CA THR A 471 -6.57 5.10 23.31
C THR A 471 -7.01 6.50 23.72
N THR A 472 -6.08 7.47 23.77
CA THR A 472 -6.39 8.84 24.18
C THR A 472 -7.15 9.65 23.14
N ILE A 473 -7.10 9.29 21.85
CA ILE A 473 -7.76 10.05 20.79
C ILE A 473 -9.08 9.42 20.33
N ASN A 474 -9.35 8.16 20.67
CA ASN A 474 -10.56 7.47 20.25
C ASN A 474 -11.74 7.77 21.20
N LYS A 475 -12.74 8.49 20.68
CA LYS A 475 -13.93 8.89 21.45
C LYS A 475 -14.77 7.70 21.92
N GLY A 476 -14.90 6.66 21.10
CA GLY A 476 -15.61 5.44 21.47
C GLY A 476 -14.95 4.76 22.68
N TYR A 477 -13.64 4.57 22.64
CA TYR A 477 -12.88 4.02 23.76
C TYR A 477 -13.07 4.87 25.03
N GLN A 478 -12.93 6.19 24.93
CA GLN A 478 -13.10 7.10 26.05
C GLN A 478 -14.51 7.01 26.66
N LYS A 479 -15.54 6.88 25.82
CA LYS A 479 -16.93 6.77 26.30
C LYS A 479 -17.13 5.54 27.20
N TYR A 480 -16.52 4.42 26.88
CA TYR A 480 -16.73 3.15 27.59
C TYR A 480 -15.77 2.94 28.77
N PHE A 481 -14.53 3.43 28.67
CA PHE A 481 -13.46 3.08 29.62
C PHE A 481 -12.88 4.24 30.42
N SER A 482 -13.23 5.53 30.14
CA SER A 482 -12.56 6.68 30.76
C SER A 482 -13.36 7.42 31.83
N LYS A 483 -14.47 6.87 32.34
CA LYS A 483 -15.24 7.53 33.42
C LYS A 483 -14.41 7.85 34.68
N GLU A 484 -13.36 7.08 34.97
CA GLU A 484 -12.43 7.34 36.09
C GLU A 484 -11.28 8.29 35.71
N GLU A 485 -10.80 8.26 34.45
CA GLU A 485 -9.70 9.15 34.02
C GLU A 485 -10.09 10.63 33.93
N GLU A 486 -11.36 10.97 33.77
CA GLU A 486 -11.80 12.36 33.73
C GLU A 486 -11.61 13.07 35.07
N LYS A 487 -11.75 12.35 36.19
CA LYS A 487 -11.43 12.86 37.54
C LYS A 487 -9.92 13.11 37.70
N LEU A 488 -9.08 12.26 37.11
CA LEU A 488 -7.62 12.41 37.11
C LEU A 488 -7.11 13.51 36.16
N LYS A 489 -7.78 13.75 35.02
CA LYS A 489 -7.42 14.82 34.08
C LYS A 489 -7.74 16.21 34.57
N LYS A 490 -8.79 16.40 35.38
CA LYS A 490 -9.08 17.67 36.04
C LYS A 490 -8.02 18.04 37.07
N ALA A 491 -7.34 17.06 37.67
CA ALA A 491 -6.28 17.27 38.66
C ALA A 491 -4.88 17.57 38.06
N LYS A 492 -4.63 17.26 36.76
CA LYS A 492 -3.31 17.44 36.11
C LYS A 492 -3.35 18.43 34.95
N LYS A 493 -3.67 19.69 35.20
CA LYS A 493 -3.70 20.75 34.16
C LYS A 493 -2.34 21.40 33.87
N THR A 494 -1.22 20.80 34.19
CA THR A 494 0.12 21.25 33.79
C THR A 494 0.66 20.32 32.68
N THR A 495 0.40 20.67 31.43
CA THR A 495 1.03 19.99 30.27
C THR A 495 2.50 20.40 30.20
N ASN A 496 3.37 19.64 30.84
CA ASN A 496 4.81 19.78 30.62
C ASN A 496 5.13 19.35 29.16
N HIS A 497 5.44 20.33 28.32
CA HIS A 497 5.75 20.11 26.89
C HIS A 497 6.97 19.21 26.65
N ASN A 498 7.80 18.98 27.66
CA ASN A 498 9.01 18.15 27.59
C ASN A 498 8.80 16.75 28.18
N SER A 499 7.59 16.37 28.57
CA SER A 499 7.34 15.03 29.11
C SER A 499 7.64 13.93 28.07
N PRO A 500 8.11 12.74 28.45
CA PRO A 500 8.38 11.61 27.55
C PRO A 500 7.17 11.28 26.66
N ARG A 501 5.96 11.36 27.21
CA ARG A 501 4.70 11.15 26.49
C ARG A 501 4.49 12.17 25.35
N GLN A 502 4.84 13.45 25.55
CA GLN A 502 4.73 14.48 24.51
C GLN A 502 5.81 14.31 23.44
N LYS A 503 7.01 13.88 23.80
CA LYS A 503 8.07 13.53 22.83
C LYS A 503 7.64 12.33 21.97
N MET A 504 7.15 11.26 22.59
CA MET A 504 6.62 10.08 21.88
C MET A 504 5.48 10.46 20.93
N LYS A 505 4.53 11.28 21.38
CA LYS A 505 3.45 11.80 20.53
C LYS A 505 3.98 12.50 19.28
N ARG A 506 5.03 13.31 19.37
CA ARG A 506 5.63 13.98 18.20
C ARG A 506 6.22 12.98 17.21
N ILE A 507 6.90 11.94 17.68
CA ILE A 507 7.46 10.86 16.86
C ILE A 507 6.34 10.13 16.12
N LEU A 508 5.26 9.78 16.79
CA LEU A 508 4.14 9.03 16.21
C LEU A 508 3.28 9.86 15.24
N LEU A 509 3.23 11.18 15.42
CA LEU A 509 2.42 12.06 14.59
C LEU A 509 2.94 12.17 13.16
N TYR A 510 4.26 12.18 12.96
CA TYR A 510 4.86 12.34 11.63
C TYR A 510 4.47 11.21 10.67
N PRO A 511 4.69 9.92 10.98
CA PRO A 511 4.31 8.81 10.11
C PRO A 511 2.83 8.40 10.25
N ARG A 512 2.05 9.11 11.04
CA ARG A 512 0.64 8.77 11.34
C ARG A 512 0.47 7.45 12.08
N MET A 513 1.40 7.09 12.96
CA MET A 513 1.35 5.86 13.77
C MET A 513 0.34 5.95 14.93
N TYR A 514 -0.83 6.48 14.66
CA TYR A 514 -1.95 6.53 15.59
C TYR A 514 -3.21 6.04 14.93
N GLN A 515 -4.11 5.47 15.72
CA GLN A 515 -5.30 4.82 15.21
C GLN A 515 -6.54 5.65 15.59
N ASN A 516 -7.05 6.40 14.61
CA ASN A 516 -8.31 7.14 14.75
C ASN A 516 -9.26 6.72 13.62
N TRP A 517 -9.82 5.51 13.79
CA TRP A 517 -10.66 4.89 12.79
C TRP A 517 -12.11 5.33 12.94
N ASN A 518 -12.47 6.37 12.19
CA ASN A 518 -13.82 6.94 12.14
C ASN A 518 -14.49 6.69 10.78
N MET A 519 -14.16 5.61 10.10
CA MET A 519 -14.84 5.26 8.86
C MET A 519 -16.27 4.86 9.18
N PHE A 520 -17.22 5.66 8.67
CA PHE A 520 -18.65 5.53 9.01
C PHE A 520 -18.94 5.57 10.53
N ALA A 521 -18.07 6.18 11.31
CA ALA A 521 -18.18 6.30 12.76
C ALA A 521 -18.01 7.78 13.20
N PRO A 522 -18.69 8.23 14.26
CA PRO A 522 -19.68 7.50 15.04
C PRO A 522 -20.97 7.18 14.28
N SER A 523 -21.27 7.92 13.20
CA SER A 523 -22.42 7.76 12.31
C SER A 523 -21.96 7.75 10.85
N VAL A 524 -22.75 7.16 9.98
CA VAL A 524 -22.61 7.31 8.54
C VAL A 524 -22.92 8.75 8.16
N LEU A 525 -22.28 9.27 7.13
CA LEU A 525 -22.58 10.59 6.58
C LEU A 525 -24.01 10.58 6.03
N ARG A 526 -24.77 11.60 6.37
CA ARG A 526 -26.09 11.85 5.81
C ARG A 526 -26.14 13.06 4.89
N GLN A 527 -24.98 13.62 4.60
CA GLN A 527 -24.84 14.76 3.70
C GLN A 527 -23.65 14.54 2.78
N GLU A 528 -23.92 14.66 1.51
CA GLU A 528 -22.91 14.80 0.49
C GLU A 528 -22.55 16.27 0.31
N LYS A 529 -21.30 16.52 -0.07
CA LYS A 529 -20.75 17.86 -0.17
C LYS A 529 -20.00 18.00 -1.46
N TRP A 530 -20.43 18.95 -2.26
CA TRP A 530 -19.83 19.30 -3.52
C TRP A 530 -19.48 20.79 -3.57
N VAL A 531 -18.64 21.20 -4.50
CA VAL A 531 -18.28 22.62 -4.69
C VAL A 531 -18.61 23.01 -6.12
N ILE A 532 -19.21 24.17 -6.28
CA ILE A 532 -19.33 24.88 -7.56
C ILE A 532 -18.62 26.22 -7.47
N ALA A 533 -18.04 26.67 -8.59
CA ALA A 533 -17.40 27.97 -8.68
C ALA A 533 -18.06 28.80 -9.78
N GLU A 534 -18.45 30.03 -9.46
CA GLU A 534 -18.96 31.01 -10.42
C GLU A 534 -17.82 31.99 -10.73
N ILE A 535 -17.41 32.04 -11.98
CA ILE A 535 -16.37 32.92 -12.49
C ILE A 535 -17.03 34.05 -13.23
N THR A 536 -16.75 35.29 -12.87
CA THR A 536 -17.20 36.48 -13.59
C THR A 536 -16.02 37.10 -14.30
N PHE A 537 -16.10 37.25 -15.60
CA PHE A 537 -15.08 37.88 -16.44
C PHE A 537 -15.26 39.42 -16.48
N LYS A 538 -14.24 40.15 -16.91
CA LYS A 538 -14.29 41.61 -17.07
C LYS A 538 -15.32 42.09 -18.12
N ASP A 539 -15.63 41.25 -19.10
CA ASP A 539 -16.65 41.49 -20.10
C ASP A 539 -18.10 41.33 -19.58
N GLY A 540 -18.25 40.93 -18.30
CA GLY A 540 -19.53 40.71 -17.65
C GLY A 540 -20.09 39.31 -17.81
N GLU A 541 -19.50 38.45 -18.65
CA GLU A 541 -19.94 37.06 -18.81
C GLU A 541 -19.66 36.24 -17.56
N LYS A 542 -20.51 35.22 -17.31
CA LYS A 542 -20.40 34.34 -16.16
C LYS A 542 -20.23 32.89 -16.61
N LEU A 543 -19.24 32.23 -16.05
CA LEU A 543 -18.98 30.79 -16.23
C LEU A 543 -19.19 30.07 -14.89
N SER A 544 -19.86 28.93 -14.93
CA SER A 544 -19.99 28.07 -13.74
C SER A 544 -19.18 26.80 -13.92
N LEU A 545 -18.23 26.58 -13.03
CA LEU A 545 -17.38 25.39 -13.01
C LEU A 545 -17.91 24.36 -12.01
N PHE A 546 -17.66 23.08 -12.30
CA PHE A 546 -18.00 21.92 -11.43
C PHE A 546 -19.50 21.67 -11.26
N LYS A 547 -20.33 22.07 -12.22
CA LYS A 547 -21.77 21.78 -12.23
C LYS A 547 -22.01 20.28 -12.45
N GLU A 548 -23.09 19.79 -11.85
CA GLU A 548 -23.44 18.37 -11.79
C GLU A 548 -24.00 17.81 -13.10
N ASN A 549 -24.65 18.62 -13.94
CA ASN A 549 -25.52 18.19 -15.04
C ASN A 549 -25.10 18.67 -16.43
N GLU A 550 -24.00 19.36 -16.59
CA GLU A 550 -23.51 19.65 -17.94
C GLU A 550 -22.73 18.43 -18.42
N LYS A 551 -23.10 17.89 -19.59
CA LYS A 551 -22.25 17.03 -20.40
C LYS A 551 -20.96 17.83 -20.64
N VAL A 552 -20.02 17.69 -19.74
CA VAL A 552 -18.68 18.20 -19.92
C VAL A 552 -18.12 17.34 -21.05
N GLU A 553 -17.90 17.95 -22.20
CA GLU A 553 -17.14 17.33 -23.26
C GLU A 553 -15.87 16.73 -22.64
N GLU A 554 -15.39 15.63 -23.19
CA GLU A 554 -14.29 14.80 -22.64
C GLU A 554 -12.94 15.54 -22.62
N ASN A 555 -12.91 16.80 -22.22
CA ASN A 555 -11.69 17.53 -22.00
C ASN A 555 -10.95 16.94 -20.80
N PHE A 556 -9.73 16.52 -21.04
CA PHE A 556 -8.83 15.83 -20.10
C PHE A 556 -8.71 16.53 -18.73
N GLU A 557 -8.85 17.84 -18.67
CA GLU A 557 -8.77 18.67 -17.45
C GLU A 557 -9.94 18.46 -16.49
N TYR A 558 -11.14 18.21 -16.97
CA TYR A 558 -12.33 17.99 -16.12
C TYR A 558 -12.43 16.58 -15.53
N GLN A 559 -11.71 15.59 -16.05
CA GLN A 559 -11.73 14.24 -15.49
C GLN A 559 -11.32 14.21 -14.01
N TYR A 560 -10.48 15.15 -13.57
CA TYR A 560 -10.02 15.24 -12.19
C TYR A 560 -11.11 15.70 -11.22
N PHE A 561 -12.08 16.47 -11.70
CA PHE A 561 -13.13 17.08 -10.86
C PHE A 561 -14.46 16.31 -10.89
N LYS A 562 -14.47 15.11 -11.45
CA LYS A 562 -15.65 14.25 -11.40
C LYS A 562 -16.08 14.01 -9.95
N LYS A 563 -17.39 14.09 -9.68
CA LYS A 563 -18.00 13.86 -8.37
C LYS A 563 -17.48 12.57 -7.69
N LYS A 564 -17.25 11.51 -8.47
CA LYS A 564 -16.75 10.21 -8.01
C LYS A 564 -15.22 10.14 -7.81
N ASN A 565 -14.45 11.16 -8.20
CA ASN A 565 -13.01 11.15 -7.93
C ASN A 565 -12.74 11.28 -6.43
N GLN A 566 -12.06 10.29 -5.85
CA GLN A 566 -11.79 10.22 -4.41
C GLN A 566 -11.08 11.48 -3.87
N PHE A 567 -10.10 12.00 -4.58
CA PHE A 567 -9.28 13.12 -4.12
C PHE A 567 -10.09 14.42 -4.14
N CYS A 568 -10.80 14.68 -5.22
CA CYS A 568 -11.70 15.85 -5.34
C CYS A 568 -12.81 15.79 -4.31
N ARG A 569 -13.48 14.64 -4.16
CA ARG A 569 -14.49 14.42 -3.11
C ARG A 569 -13.94 14.73 -1.72
N LYS A 570 -12.73 14.28 -1.39
CA LYS A 570 -12.07 14.57 -0.11
C LYS A 570 -11.80 16.06 0.06
N PHE A 571 -11.25 16.71 -0.96
CA PHE A 571 -10.98 18.14 -0.92
C PHE A 571 -12.28 18.96 -0.73
N PHE A 572 -13.26 18.77 -1.58
CA PHE A 572 -14.53 19.52 -1.55
C PHE A 572 -15.35 19.27 -0.28
N SER A 573 -15.37 18.03 0.22
CA SER A 573 -16.07 17.72 1.47
C SER A 573 -15.41 18.32 2.71
N ARG A 574 -14.11 18.62 2.64
CA ARG A 574 -13.34 19.08 3.80
C ARG A 574 -13.03 20.57 3.81
N ILE A 575 -13.01 21.24 2.65
CA ILE A 575 -12.53 22.62 2.52
C ILE A 575 -13.26 23.60 3.44
N ASN A 576 -14.55 23.38 3.70
CA ASN A 576 -15.34 24.21 4.61
C ASN A 576 -15.19 23.85 6.10
N LYS A 577 -14.46 22.77 6.46
CA LYS A 577 -14.20 22.47 7.86
C LYS A 577 -13.23 23.50 8.44
N THR A 578 -13.46 23.95 9.67
CA THR A 578 -12.65 24.98 10.36
C THR A 578 -11.14 24.73 10.27
N SER A 579 -10.70 23.45 10.30
CA SER A 579 -9.30 23.09 10.16
C SER A 579 -8.72 23.29 8.76
N TYR A 580 -9.57 23.38 7.73
CA TYR A 580 -9.15 23.46 6.33
C TYR A 580 -9.60 24.75 5.62
N GLN A 581 -10.40 25.62 6.25
CA GLN A 581 -10.88 26.87 5.65
C GLN A 581 -9.76 27.78 5.13
N LYS A 582 -8.59 27.68 5.70
CA LYS A 582 -7.38 28.40 5.26
C LYS A 582 -6.88 27.99 3.86
N HIS A 583 -7.41 26.91 3.26
CA HIS A 583 -7.18 26.57 1.85
C HIS A 583 -8.08 27.34 0.88
N ILE A 584 -9.17 27.97 1.34
CA ILE A 584 -10.13 28.66 0.47
C ILE A 584 -9.51 29.81 -0.32
N PRO A 585 -8.68 30.70 0.27
CA PRO A 585 -8.05 31.78 -0.50
C PRO A 585 -7.14 31.24 -1.61
N GLN A 586 -6.39 30.18 -1.34
CA GLN A 586 -5.50 29.58 -2.33
C GLN A 586 -6.31 28.89 -3.43
N PHE A 587 -7.41 28.23 -3.08
CA PHE A 587 -8.32 27.64 -4.05
C PHE A 587 -8.93 28.72 -4.96
N LYS A 588 -9.42 29.83 -4.40
CA LYS A 588 -9.93 30.97 -5.20
C LYS A 588 -8.82 31.60 -6.08
N LYS A 589 -7.58 31.68 -5.59
CA LYS A 589 -6.43 32.15 -6.39
C LYS A 589 -6.15 31.21 -7.56
N TRP A 590 -6.17 29.91 -7.33
CA TRP A 590 -5.99 28.90 -8.37
C TRP A 590 -7.07 28.96 -9.44
N LEU A 591 -8.34 29.18 -9.05
CA LEU A 591 -9.46 29.36 -9.97
C LEU A 591 -9.38 30.67 -10.81
N LYS A 592 -8.56 31.65 -10.42
CA LYS A 592 -8.30 32.85 -11.22
C LYS A 592 -7.20 32.65 -12.27
N ASN A 593 -6.47 31.53 -12.20
CA ASN A 593 -5.38 31.26 -13.13
C ASN A 593 -5.92 30.74 -14.46
N THR A 594 -5.84 31.55 -15.49
CA THR A 594 -6.37 31.25 -16.83
C THR A 594 -5.64 30.12 -17.54
N ASP A 595 -4.44 29.79 -17.12
CA ASP A 595 -3.62 28.73 -17.75
C ASP A 595 -4.17 27.31 -17.53
N TYR A 596 -5.05 27.15 -16.54
CA TYR A 596 -5.62 25.83 -16.19
C TYR A 596 -6.99 25.55 -16.83
N PHE A 597 -7.66 26.58 -17.35
CA PHE A 597 -9.03 26.45 -17.85
C PHE A 597 -9.11 26.96 -19.27
N SER A 598 -9.21 26.02 -20.22
CA SER A 598 -9.38 26.33 -21.64
C SER A 598 -10.62 27.17 -21.93
N GLU A 599 -11.65 27.04 -21.09
CA GLU A 599 -12.91 27.79 -21.16
C GLU A 599 -12.74 29.27 -20.90
N TYR A 600 -11.64 29.70 -20.31
CA TYR A 600 -11.41 31.13 -20.12
C TYR A 600 -11.01 31.85 -21.41
N SER A 601 -10.56 31.13 -22.44
CA SER A 601 -10.27 31.65 -23.77
C SER A 601 -9.45 32.95 -23.76
N GLY A 602 -8.51 33.08 -22.83
CA GLY A 602 -7.70 34.29 -22.63
C GLY A 602 -8.42 35.47 -21.95
N ARG A 603 -9.67 35.29 -21.51
CA ARG A 603 -10.43 36.34 -20.80
C ARG A 603 -9.89 36.62 -19.40
N GLU A 604 -9.94 37.85 -18.99
CA GLU A 604 -9.49 38.25 -17.66
C GLU A 604 -10.58 38.05 -16.60
N VAL A 605 -10.25 37.30 -15.55
CA VAL A 605 -11.19 36.98 -14.46
C VAL A 605 -11.30 38.14 -13.49
N LEU A 606 -12.51 38.70 -13.39
CA LEU A 606 -12.86 39.78 -12.46
C LEU A 606 -13.09 39.24 -11.04
N GLU A 607 -14.02 38.29 -10.89
CA GLU A 607 -14.45 37.79 -9.58
C GLU A 607 -14.63 36.26 -9.61
N VAL A 608 -14.29 35.61 -8.46
CA VAL A 608 -14.54 34.17 -8.23
C VAL A 608 -15.36 33.99 -6.97
N LYS A 609 -16.60 33.49 -7.12
CA LYS A 609 -17.45 33.04 -6.02
C LYS A 609 -17.44 31.52 -5.95
N VAL A 610 -17.24 30.99 -4.75
CA VAL A 610 -17.21 29.54 -4.52
C VAL A 610 -18.32 29.16 -3.56
N TRP A 611 -19.10 28.18 -3.97
CA TRP A 611 -20.24 27.68 -3.21
C TRP A 611 -20.05 26.21 -2.86
N GLN A 612 -20.40 25.84 -1.62
CA GLN A 612 -20.53 24.45 -1.25
C GLN A 612 -21.99 24.05 -1.29
N LEU A 613 -22.29 23.03 -2.08
CA LEU A 613 -23.59 22.37 -2.10
C LEU A 613 -23.61 21.30 -1.00
N LEU A 614 -24.73 21.25 -0.28
CA LEU A 614 -25.02 20.27 0.76
C LEU A 614 -26.29 19.53 0.36
N GLU A 615 -26.15 18.29 -0.01
CA GLU A 615 -27.24 17.38 -0.32
C GLU A 615 -27.44 16.40 0.83
N SER A 616 -28.64 16.31 1.38
CA SER A 616 -28.94 15.40 2.48
C SER A 616 -29.58 14.13 1.95
N SER A 617 -29.13 12.97 2.41
CA SER A 617 -29.78 11.69 2.11
C SER A 617 -31.22 11.70 2.61
N PRO A 618 -32.19 11.18 1.82
CA PRO A 618 -33.58 11.06 2.24
C PRO A 618 -33.70 10.19 3.49
N ASN A 619 -34.74 10.41 4.28
CA ASN A 619 -35.06 9.50 5.37
C ASN A 619 -35.61 8.18 4.84
N LEU A 620 -35.47 7.12 5.62
CA LEU A 620 -36.17 5.85 5.36
C LEU A 620 -37.67 6.16 5.28
N ASN A 621 -38.37 5.69 4.26
CA ASN A 621 -39.82 5.91 4.00
C ASN A 621 -40.19 7.35 3.59
N MET A 622 -39.23 8.19 3.15
CA MET A 622 -39.57 9.54 2.63
C MET A 622 -40.00 9.43 1.17
N ALA A 623 -41.11 10.08 0.83
CA ALA A 623 -41.56 10.14 -0.56
C ALA A 623 -40.56 10.93 -1.43
N PRO A 624 -40.44 10.61 -2.74
CA PRO A 624 -39.49 11.30 -3.64
C PRO A 624 -39.69 12.82 -3.69
N GLU A 625 -40.93 13.30 -3.59
CA GLU A 625 -41.32 14.72 -3.58
C GLU A 625 -40.87 15.46 -2.31
N ASP A 626 -40.71 14.75 -1.20
CA ASP A 626 -40.32 15.33 0.10
C ASP A 626 -38.79 15.37 0.30
N ARG A 627 -38.02 15.01 -0.72
CA ARG A 627 -36.53 15.00 -0.61
C ARG A 627 -36.00 16.35 -0.17
N PRO A 628 -35.02 16.39 0.76
CA PRO A 628 -34.45 17.65 1.23
C PRO A 628 -33.83 18.45 0.07
N LYS A 629 -34.19 19.74 -0.03
CA LYS A 629 -33.62 20.64 -1.03
C LYS A 629 -32.11 20.79 -0.81
N VAL A 630 -31.34 20.85 -1.90
CA VAL A 630 -29.91 21.12 -1.87
C VAL A 630 -29.65 22.53 -1.29
N ARG A 631 -28.82 22.59 -0.27
CA ARG A 631 -28.44 23.85 0.38
C ARG A 631 -27.16 24.39 -0.23
N LYS A 632 -27.16 25.64 -0.69
CA LYS A 632 -26.02 26.36 -1.25
C LYS A 632 -25.44 27.31 -0.18
N ILE A 633 -24.13 27.13 0.13
CA ILE A 633 -23.43 27.96 1.13
C ILE A 633 -22.20 28.56 0.45
N GLU A 634 -22.12 29.90 0.42
CA GLU A 634 -20.93 30.57 -0.08
C GLU A 634 -19.72 30.29 0.85
N LEU A 635 -18.59 29.95 0.26
CA LEU A 635 -17.37 29.71 1.03
C LEU A 635 -16.69 31.04 1.35
N PRO A 636 -16.63 31.43 2.63
CA PRO A 636 -16.00 32.67 3.05
C PRO A 636 -14.49 32.57 2.87
N GLY A 637 -13.88 33.66 2.47
CA GLY A 637 -12.47 33.87 2.70
C GLY A 637 -12.16 33.86 4.21
N ILE A 638 -10.90 33.68 4.59
CA ILE A 638 -10.51 33.74 6.00
C ILE A 638 -10.88 35.12 6.55
N LYS A 639 -11.97 35.22 7.31
CA LYS A 639 -12.14 36.36 8.22
C LYS A 639 -11.03 36.23 9.27
N LYS A 640 -10.16 37.26 9.39
CA LYS A 640 -9.27 37.39 10.57
C LYS A 640 -10.21 37.46 11.78
N GLU A 641 -10.44 36.31 12.46
CA GLU A 641 -11.12 36.33 13.75
C GLU A 641 -10.30 37.23 14.68
N ASN A 642 -10.86 38.36 15.04
CA ASN A 642 -10.33 39.21 16.10
C ASN A 642 -10.29 38.36 17.36
N ARG A 643 -9.10 37.85 17.75
CA ARG A 643 -8.85 37.11 18.99
C ARG A 643 -9.30 37.88 20.25
N ARG A 644 -9.70 39.17 20.11
CA ARG A 644 -10.22 40.00 21.20
C ARG A 644 -11.68 39.68 21.59
N SER A 645 -12.52 39.13 20.68
CA SER A 645 -13.94 38.88 21.00
C SER A 645 -14.17 37.63 21.87
N LYS A 646 -13.33 36.60 21.77
CA LYS A 646 -13.44 35.39 22.64
C LYS A 646 -13.02 35.67 24.10
N LYS A 647 -12.06 36.57 24.33
CA LYS A 647 -11.69 36.94 25.72
C LYS A 647 -12.77 37.73 26.46
N ASN A 648 -13.61 38.49 25.73
CA ASN A 648 -14.71 39.26 26.31
C ASN A 648 -15.99 38.44 26.54
N TYR A 649 -16.19 37.35 25.77
CA TYR A 649 -17.36 36.47 25.99
C TYR A 649 -17.20 35.65 27.28
N TYR A 650 -16.02 35.14 27.58
CA TYR A 650 -15.76 34.43 28.82
C TYR A 650 -15.68 35.34 30.07
N LYS A 651 -15.34 36.63 29.93
CA LYS A 651 -15.36 37.57 31.04
C LYS A 651 -16.77 38.07 31.38
N LYS A 652 -17.74 38.00 30.47
CA LYS A 652 -19.13 38.43 30.69
C LYS A 652 -19.99 37.38 31.40
N THR A 653 -19.61 36.11 31.36
CA THR A 653 -20.34 35.01 31.99
C THR A 653 -19.92 34.76 33.47
N GLU A 654 -18.80 35.35 33.94
CA GLU A 654 -18.35 35.21 35.32
C GLU A 654 -18.82 36.29 36.29
N LYS A 655 -19.62 37.29 35.83
CA LYS A 655 -20.16 38.35 36.72
C LYS A 655 -21.70 38.40 36.67
N LYS A 656 -22.35 37.43 37.31
CA LYS A 656 -23.67 37.62 37.90
C LYS A 656 -23.61 37.05 39.32
N PRO A 657 -23.70 37.91 40.36
CA PRO A 657 -23.86 37.43 41.73
C PRO A 657 -25.23 36.80 41.88
N ILE A 658 -25.28 35.64 42.48
CA ILE A 658 -26.50 34.98 42.93
C ILE A 658 -27.02 35.82 44.10
N ARG A 659 -28.16 36.51 43.93
CA ARG A 659 -28.91 37.02 45.04
C ARG A 659 -29.49 35.85 45.82
N LYS A 660 -29.15 35.76 47.08
CA LYS A 660 -29.84 34.93 48.05
C LYS A 660 -31.19 35.61 48.36
N ASN A 661 -32.24 34.88 48.28
CA ASN A 661 -33.39 34.92 49.17
C ASN A 661 -33.84 33.48 49.38
#